data_e9b0f801a078959ad1b525b976c103c9
#
_entry.id   e9b0f801a078959ad1b525b976c103c9
#
_cell.length_a   1.000
_cell.length_b   1.000
_cell.length_c   1.000
_cell.angle_alpha   90.00
_cell.angle_beta   90.00
_cell.angle_gamma   90.00
#
_symmetry.space_group_name_H-M   'P 1'
#
loop_
_entity.id
_entity.type
_entity.pdbx_description
1 polymer ?
#
loop_
_entity_poly.entity_id
_entity_poly.type
_entity_poly.pdbx_seq_one_letter_code
_entity_poly.pdbx_strand_id
1 'polypeptide(L)'
;MLAPLSWLKDYVDIDVTPKELEEKLFSCGFEVEELIEVGKDVSGVVVGLVETCEPIPDTHLSLCQVNAGEHGTFQICCGADNVHVGGKFPLALVGATVYATAKDHVTIEGVMTIKKSKLRGYESFGMLCSGTELGLNEDLYPGAGYNGLLVLPEDARVGADVKPILGMDDWIFDIAITANRPDCQSIYGIAREVAAVLGKECKEPALDFTETDVKKDFHVTVSAKDLCPRYIAHYVHDVEIKESPAWMRRRLALVGIGGISNIVDITNYVLKELGQPMHAFDYAYLEGDEINVRRADDGEKIVTLDEKEFELNHSNLVICDGKKPVALAGIMGGLNSEIQDTTKEVMFEAAKFARDNIRKSSRALGQSSDSSAMYAKGVYEYTTVMAMKRALHLVEELGCGKVSSTHIEVSTGNSIEPKEMKASVKRVNGVLGIEVPDADIVRILTALNFAPVINGDELTLQIPAYREDMDSYPDVAEEVIRMYGYEHVIPTFMPTAKVTLGGLNLKQKTELKIKRALCAAGAYEGIHYSFFSPSDLDLLRLPEDAKERHAIRLINPINIDLSLMRTTLAPQMIHAMARNQKKAILEGRIFELGNVFIPKDLPLTEYPDERETLCVGLFGEKESFYTLKGFAETVADALNITFTYEAAENTFLHPYQTAEIFCEGEKVGYLGKVSYEIMDELDMRVPAYVMEIDLAALKKWYGKEQIFTPLPKYAEEKRDFAFVVDKNITCAQIENGIKEACDYVTDVTLFDVYEGIQLGADKKSMAFSVVFTPDEEEFTTEMVEGFVKKILKNLEKTLDIKLRA
;
A
#
# COMPACT_ATOMS: atom_id res chain seq x y z
N MET A 1 -8.20 2.49 13.71
CA MET A 1 -9.32 2.94 14.59
C MET A 1 -8.73 3.48 15.88
N LEU A 2 -8.87 4.80 16.09
CA LEU A 2 -8.37 5.42 17.31
C LEU A 2 -9.30 5.10 18.47
N ALA A 3 -8.78 4.45 19.53
CA ALA A 3 -9.54 4.08 20.73
C ALA A 3 -8.84 4.63 21.97
N PRO A 4 -9.31 5.78 22.51
CA PRO A 4 -8.79 6.35 23.74
C PRO A 4 -9.08 5.46 24.95
N LEU A 5 -8.06 5.24 25.79
CA LEU A 5 -8.19 4.41 26.99
C LEU A 5 -9.25 4.95 27.97
N SER A 6 -9.32 6.27 28.15
CA SER A 6 -10.34 6.88 28.99
C SER A 6 -11.75 6.59 28.51
N TRP A 7 -11.99 6.54 27.21
CA TRP A 7 -13.31 6.23 26.64
C TRP A 7 -13.64 4.73 26.77
N LEU A 8 -12.65 3.84 26.56
CA LEU A 8 -12.83 2.40 26.81
C LEU A 8 -13.19 2.08 28.28
N LYS A 9 -12.63 2.86 29.23
CA LYS A 9 -12.90 2.72 30.67
C LYS A 9 -14.34 3.08 31.07
N ASP A 10 -15.09 3.79 30.26
CA ASP A 10 -16.54 3.97 30.52
C ASP A 10 -17.29 2.64 30.45
N TYR A 11 -16.84 1.74 29.59
CA TYR A 11 -17.48 0.47 29.29
C TYR A 11 -16.87 -0.72 30.03
N VAL A 12 -15.58 -0.69 30.31
CA VAL A 12 -14.84 -1.80 30.88
C VAL A 12 -13.96 -1.33 32.04
N ASP A 13 -13.99 -2.08 33.15
CA ASP A 13 -13.06 -1.85 34.25
C ASP A 13 -11.66 -2.37 33.90
N ILE A 14 -10.87 -1.50 33.26
CA ILE A 14 -9.51 -1.82 32.78
C ILE A 14 -8.51 -1.53 33.90
N ASP A 15 -7.97 -2.59 34.49
CA ASP A 15 -7.00 -2.58 35.61
C ASP A 15 -5.56 -2.94 35.20
N VAL A 16 -5.32 -3.10 33.90
CA VAL A 16 -3.99 -3.35 33.33
C VAL A 16 -3.38 -2.06 32.77
N THR A 17 -2.06 -2.06 32.60
CA THR A 17 -1.36 -0.95 31.95
C THR A 17 -1.69 -0.87 30.45
N PRO A 18 -1.53 0.30 29.81
CA PRO A 18 -1.75 0.44 28.36
C PRO A 18 -0.95 -0.57 27.54
N LYS A 19 0.30 -0.85 27.92
CA LYS A 19 1.15 -1.81 27.24
C LYS A 19 0.69 -3.26 27.41
N GLU A 20 0.24 -3.63 28.59
CA GLU A 20 -0.34 -4.96 28.81
C GLU A 20 -1.65 -5.13 28.04
N LEU A 21 -2.44 -4.07 27.90
CA LEU A 21 -3.65 -4.11 27.06
C LEU A 21 -3.33 -4.25 25.58
N GLU A 22 -2.31 -3.57 25.08
CA GLU A 22 -1.79 -3.73 23.72
C GLU A 22 -1.40 -5.18 23.45
N GLU A 23 -0.60 -5.80 24.33
CA GLU A 23 -0.20 -7.21 24.21
C GLU A 23 -1.40 -8.16 24.19
N LYS A 24 -2.43 -7.89 25.00
CA LYS A 24 -3.67 -8.68 25.04
C LYS A 24 -4.50 -8.50 23.77
N LEU A 25 -4.58 -7.31 23.21
CA LEU A 25 -5.23 -7.05 21.93
C LEU A 25 -4.53 -7.81 20.80
N PHE A 26 -3.21 -7.76 20.74
CA PHE A 26 -2.44 -8.58 19.79
C PHE A 26 -2.72 -10.06 19.94
N SER A 27 -2.73 -10.57 21.17
CA SER A 27 -2.96 -12.00 21.41
C SER A 27 -4.34 -12.49 20.94
N CYS A 28 -5.35 -11.62 20.94
CA CYS A 28 -6.71 -11.94 20.49
C CYS A 28 -7.03 -11.47 19.06
N GLY A 29 -5.99 -11.12 18.26
CA GLY A 29 -6.09 -10.90 16.83
C GLY A 29 -6.33 -9.45 16.40
N PHE A 30 -6.14 -8.46 17.30
CA PHE A 30 -6.21 -7.04 16.95
C PHE A 30 -4.81 -6.45 16.88
N GLU A 31 -4.39 -6.02 15.69
CA GLU A 31 -3.13 -5.32 15.49
C GLU A 31 -3.26 -3.87 15.96
N VAL A 32 -2.45 -3.49 16.95
CA VAL A 32 -2.28 -2.10 17.36
C VAL A 32 -1.12 -1.53 16.56
N GLU A 33 -1.42 -0.68 15.58
CA GLU A 33 -0.41 -0.08 14.70
C GLU A 33 0.47 0.92 15.46
N GLU A 34 -0.14 1.66 16.40
CA GLU A 34 0.56 2.60 17.27
C GLU A 34 -0.13 2.71 18.63
N LEU A 35 0.66 2.75 19.71
CA LEU A 35 0.22 3.09 21.06
C LEU A 35 0.71 4.51 21.39
N ILE A 36 -0.22 5.47 21.36
CA ILE A 36 0.06 6.90 21.46
C ILE A 36 -0.13 7.37 22.91
N GLU A 37 0.93 7.85 23.54
CA GLU A 37 0.85 8.56 24.83
C GLU A 37 0.59 10.04 24.56
N VAL A 38 -0.63 10.51 24.87
CA VAL A 38 -1.02 11.90 24.65
C VAL A 38 -0.28 12.82 25.61
N GLY A 39 0.31 13.91 25.09
CA GLY A 39 1.04 14.88 25.91
C GLY A 39 2.35 14.38 26.53
N LYS A 40 2.96 13.28 26.02
CA LYS A 40 4.22 12.72 26.55
C LYS A 40 5.37 13.73 26.63
N ASP A 41 5.44 14.64 25.68
CA ASP A 41 6.52 15.62 25.51
C ASP A 41 6.24 16.93 26.24
N VAL A 42 5.09 17.06 26.90
CA VAL A 42 4.70 18.23 27.72
C VAL A 42 4.79 17.87 29.20
N SER A 43 5.50 18.68 29.99
CA SER A 43 5.60 18.50 31.45
C SER A 43 5.81 19.82 32.17
N GLY A 44 5.38 19.90 33.42
CA GLY A 44 5.58 21.08 34.26
C GLY A 44 4.80 22.31 33.82
N VAL A 45 3.66 22.12 33.13
CA VAL A 45 2.74 23.20 32.75
C VAL A 45 1.55 23.17 33.68
N VAL A 46 1.25 24.31 34.27
CA VAL A 46 0.19 24.45 35.28
C VAL A 46 -0.77 25.58 34.95
N VAL A 47 -1.93 25.61 35.56
CA VAL A 47 -2.91 26.72 35.44
C VAL A 47 -2.34 27.97 36.08
N GLY A 48 -2.06 28.99 35.26
CA GLY A 48 -1.64 30.31 35.73
C GLY A 48 -2.79 31.30 35.65
N LEU A 49 -3.05 32.02 36.74
CA LEU A 49 -3.98 33.17 36.83
C LEU A 49 -3.22 34.49 36.72
N VAL A 50 -3.53 35.28 35.72
CA VAL A 50 -2.91 36.60 35.54
C VAL A 50 -3.50 37.60 36.58
N GLU A 51 -2.69 38.01 37.53
CA GLU A 51 -3.12 39.00 38.58
C GLU A 51 -2.88 40.45 38.16
N THR A 52 -1.77 40.69 37.43
CA THR A 52 -1.47 42.00 36.82
C THR A 52 -0.91 41.83 35.42
N CYS A 53 -1.17 42.82 34.56
CA CYS A 53 -0.72 42.82 33.17
C CYS A 53 -0.44 44.26 32.74
N GLU A 54 0.85 44.66 32.63
CA GLU A 54 1.24 46.02 32.31
C GLU A 54 2.02 46.03 30.97
N PRO A 55 1.69 46.88 30.00
CA PRO A 55 2.43 46.96 28.76
C PRO A 55 3.86 47.45 28.98
N ILE A 56 4.84 46.80 28.32
CA ILE A 56 6.23 47.27 28.32
C ILE A 56 6.39 48.37 27.26
N PRO A 57 6.82 49.59 27.69
CA PRO A 57 6.94 50.72 26.77
C PRO A 57 7.78 50.39 25.51
N ASP A 58 7.36 50.92 24.37
CA ASP A 58 8.01 50.76 23.06
C ASP A 58 8.14 49.27 22.55
N THR A 59 7.26 48.37 23.05
CA THR A 59 7.21 46.97 22.61
C THR A 59 5.75 46.51 22.53
N HIS A 60 5.56 45.37 21.89
CA HIS A 60 4.29 44.62 21.91
C HIS A 60 4.16 43.67 23.12
N LEU A 61 5.13 43.70 24.05
CA LEU A 61 5.17 42.80 25.20
C LEU A 61 4.43 43.39 26.40
N SER A 62 3.83 42.52 27.18
CA SER A 62 3.24 42.83 28.49
C SER A 62 4.04 42.13 29.60
N LEU A 63 4.21 42.81 30.71
CA LEU A 63 4.79 42.28 31.95
C LEU A 63 3.65 41.81 32.84
N CYS A 64 3.55 40.53 33.08
CA CYS A 64 2.47 39.90 33.84
C CYS A 64 2.98 39.36 35.18
N GLN A 65 2.18 39.47 36.24
CA GLN A 65 2.32 38.66 37.46
C GLN A 65 1.31 37.53 37.36
N VAL A 66 1.80 36.30 37.35
CA VAL A 66 0.98 35.10 37.14
C VAL A 66 1.04 34.22 38.38
N ASN A 67 -0.09 34.08 39.04
CA ASN A 67 -0.26 33.22 40.20
C ASN A 67 -0.42 31.76 39.74
N ALA A 68 0.43 30.86 40.20
CA ALA A 68 0.41 29.44 39.97
C ALA A 68 0.07 28.61 41.21
N GLY A 69 -0.74 29.15 42.11
CA GLY A 69 -1.17 28.48 43.33
C GLY A 69 -0.01 28.10 44.26
N GLU A 70 0.12 26.83 44.59
CA GLU A 70 1.17 26.32 45.47
C GLU A 70 2.59 26.48 44.91
N HIS A 71 2.73 26.70 43.60
CA HIS A 71 4.01 26.93 42.93
C HIS A 71 4.52 28.38 43.10
N GLY A 72 3.64 29.32 43.56
CA GLY A 72 3.97 30.72 43.79
C GLY A 72 3.50 31.64 42.64
N THR A 73 3.93 32.91 42.74
CA THR A 73 3.64 33.94 41.72
C THR A 73 4.90 34.25 40.91
N PHE A 74 4.77 34.27 39.59
CA PHE A 74 5.90 34.44 38.67
C PHE A 74 5.71 35.67 37.79
N GLN A 75 6.81 36.41 37.61
CA GLN A 75 6.87 37.45 36.58
C GLN A 75 7.10 36.83 35.21
N ILE A 76 6.20 37.11 34.28
CA ILE A 76 6.23 36.58 32.88
C ILE A 76 6.18 37.75 31.91
N CYS A 77 7.06 37.75 30.93
CA CYS A 77 6.96 38.63 29.77
C CYS A 77 6.19 37.91 28.66
N CYS A 78 5.03 38.40 28.29
CA CYS A 78 4.13 37.81 27.29
C CYS A 78 3.96 38.72 26.08
N GLY A 79 3.99 38.14 24.89
CA GLY A 79 3.77 38.83 23.62
C GLY A 79 2.41 38.61 23.00
N ALA A 80 1.54 37.84 23.63
CA ALA A 80 0.22 37.53 23.10
C ALA A 80 -0.78 38.67 23.36
N ASP A 81 -1.58 38.99 22.37
CA ASP A 81 -2.56 40.06 22.40
C ASP A 81 -3.79 39.76 23.31
N ASN A 82 -4.09 38.48 23.57
CA ASN A 82 -5.22 38.06 24.36
C ASN A 82 -4.92 37.91 25.87
N VAL A 83 -3.68 38.19 26.33
CA VAL A 83 -3.36 38.16 27.74
C VAL A 83 -4.09 39.29 28.47
N HIS A 84 -4.78 38.97 29.60
CA HIS A 84 -5.54 39.94 30.37
C HIS A 84 -5.61 39.56 31.85
N VAL A 85 -5.86 40.54 32.72
CA VAL A 85 -6.04 40.33 34.17
C VAL A 85 -7.30 39.49 34.42
N GLY A 86 -7.18 38.50 35.30
CA GLY A 86 -8.24 37.54 35.60
C GLY A 86 -8.30 36.34 34.66
N GLY A 87 -7.57 36.36 33.50
CA GLY A 87 -7.50 35.24 32.59
C GLY A 87 -6.68 34.05 33.15
N LYS A 88 -7.14 32.84 32.88
CA LYS A 88 -6.41 31.62 33.22
C LYS A 88 -5.79 31.04 31.95
N PHE A 89 -4.49 30.79 31.98
CA PHE A 89 -3.71 30.32 30.84
C PHE A 89 -2.75 29.22 31.28
N PRO A 90 -2.31 28.32 30.36
CA PRO A 90 -1.24 27.37 30.65
C PRO A 90 0.07 28.14 30.93
N LEU A 91 0.64 27.93 32.11
CA LEU A 91 1.93 28.47 32.51
C LEU A 91 2.98 27.35 32.55
N ALA A 92 3.91 27.37 31.64
CA ALA A 92 5.08 26.50 31.65
C ALA A 92 6.11 27.07 32.63
N LEU A 93 6.39 26.35 33.71
CA LEU A 93 7.36 26.72 34.75
C LEU A 93 8.80 26.54 34.23
N VAL A 94 9.76 27.17 34.91
CA VAL A 94 11.19 26.93 34.61
C VAL A 94 11.51 25.45 34.82
N GLY A 95 12.04 24.76 33.80
CA GLY A 95 12.27 23.33 33.76
C GLY A 95 11.17 22.54 33.07
N ALA A 96 10.02 23.15 32.77
CA ALA A 96 8.97 22.53 31.99
C ALA A 96 9.42 22.20 30.55
N THR A 97 8.84 21.19 29.97
CA THR A 97 9.00 20.85 28.53
C THR A 97 7.73 21.16 27.76
N VAL A 98 7.86 21.79 26.63
CA VAL A 98 6.78 22.13 25.68
C VAL A 98 7.31 22.02 24.27
N TYR A 99 6.44 22.07 23.26
CA TYR A 99 6.86 22.09 21.86
C TYR A 99 7.43 23.46 21.48
N ALA A 100 8.52 23.43 20.72
CA ALA A 100 9.07 24.60 20.05
C ALA A 100 8.36 24.78 18.70
N THR A 101 7.90 25.99 18.44
CA THR A 101 7.23 26.35 17.19
C THR A 101 8.12 27.19 16.30
N ALA A 102 7.97 27.04 14.97
CA ALA A 102 8.58 27.91 13.98
C ALA A 102 7.99 29.34 14.06
N LYS A 103 8.49 30.23 13.21
CA LYS A 103 8.01 31.64 13.19
C LYS A 103 6.55 31.80 12.74
N ASP A 104 5.97 30.78 12.15
CA ASP A 104 4.56 30.73 11.76
C ASP A 104 3.64 30.38 12.93
N HIS A 105 4.21 30.02 14.10
CA HIS A 105 3.51 29.56 15.29
C HIS A 105 2.62 28.31 15.11
N VAL A 106 2.76 27.63 13.99
CA VAL A 106 1.98 26.42 13.59
C VAL A 106 2.86 25.19 13.52
N THR A 107 4.01 25.33 12.84
CA THR A 107 4.94 24.23 12.62
C THR A 107 5.73 23.90 13.87
N ILE A 108 5.63 22.66 14.36
CA ILE A 108 6.42 22.17 15.50
C ILE A 108 7.82 21.78 15.00
N GLU A 109 8.86 22.40 15.59
CA GLU A 109 10.28 22.13 15.27
C GLU A 109 10.94 21.11 16.22
N GLY A 110 10.25 20.75 17.32
CA GLY A 110 10.75 19.81 18.31
C GLY A 110 10.27 20.14 19.72
N VAL A 111 10.96 19.63 20.74
CA VAL A 111 10.65 19.87 22.16
C VAL A 111 11.70 20.82 22.75
N MET A 112 11.26 21.78 23.53
CA MET A 112 12.14 22.72 24.25
C MET A 112 11.91 22.68 25.74
N THR A 113 12.97 22.95 26.51
CA THR A 113 12.89 23.14 27.97
C THR A 113 12.84 24.60 28.30
N ILE A 114 11.85 25.01 29.07
CA ILE A 114 11.67 26.39 29.49
C ILE A 114 12.77 26.78 30.48
N LYS A 115 13.44 27.92 30.21
CA LYS A 115 14.51 28.48 31.04
C LYS A 115 14.15 29.90 31.47
N LYS A 116 14.70 30.31 32.59
CA LYS A 116 14.68 31.74 32.95
C LYS A 116 15.26 32.53 31.76
N SER A 117 14.53 33.52 31.29
CA SER A 117 14.91 34.39 30.17
C SER A 117 14.89 35.86 30.53
N LYS A 118 15.50 36.71 29.73
CA LYS A 118 15.45 38.16 29.84
C LYS A 118 15.03 38.78 28.52
N LEU A 119 13.85 39.37 28.46
CA LEU A 119 13.26 39.99 27.29
C LEU A 119 13.17 41.50 27.48
N ARG A 120 13.80 42.28 26.61
CA ARG A 120 13.81 43.75 26.65
C ARG A 120 14.21 44.36 28.02
N GLY A 121 15.03 43.65 28.77
CA GLY A 121 15.51 44.13 30.10
C GLY A 121 14.74 43.55 31.29
N TYR A 122 13.60 42.95 31.09
CA TYR A 122 12.77 42.31 32.10
C TYR A 122 13.02 40.82 32.22
N GLU A 123 13.06 40.26 33.42
CA GLU A 123 13.23 38.83 33.66
C GLU A 123 11.87 38.13 33.51
N SER A 124 11.87 36.94 32.82
CA SER A 124 10.72 36.05 32.73
C SER A 124 11.06 34.70 33.36
N PHE A 125 10.24 34.26 34.34
CA PHE A 125 10.42 33.02 35.10
C PHE A 125 9.46 31.91 34.66
N GLY A 126 9.26 31.79 33.37
CA GLY A 126 8.37 30.81 32.70
C GLY A 126 7.84 31.37 31.41
N MET A 127 6.83 30.70 30.88
CA MET A 127 6.18 31.06 29.63
C MET A 127 4.69 30.74 29.67
N LEU A 128 3.84 31.70 29.32
CA LEU A 128 2.44 31.42 29.02
C LEU A 128 2.36 30.77 27.62
N CYS A 129 1.58 29.72 27.46
CA CYS A 129 1.59 28.88 26.26
C CYS A 129 0.33 29.05 25.40
N SER A 130 0.53 29.02 24.12
CA SER A 130 -0.51 28.74 23.11
C SER A 130 -0.88 27.25 23.11
N GLY A 131 -1.95 26.88 22.38
CA GLY A 131 -2.28 25.47 22.16
C GLY A 131 -1.22 24.71 21.37
N THR A 132 -0.61 25.32 20.35
CA THR A 132 0.44 24.70 19.54
C THR A 132 1.68 24.32 20.36
N GLU A 133 2.07 25.14 21.34
CA GLU A 133 3.19 24.83 22.24
C GLU A 133 2.90 23.68 23.21
N LEU A 134 1.63 23.33 23.38
CA LEU A 134 1.16 22.11 24.06
C LEU A 134 0.92 20.93 23.09
N GLY A 135 1.14 21.10 21.80
CA GLY A 135 0.87 20.07 20.78
C GLY A 135 -0.61 19.92 20.42
N LEU A 136 -1.43 20.93 20.73
CA LEU A 136 -2.85 20.94 20.38
C LEU A 136 -3.04 21.58 19.00
N ASN A 137 -3.91 20.97 18.18
CA ASN A 137 -4.26 21.44 16.85
C ASN A 137 -5.55 22.28 16.94
N GLU A 138 -5.60 23.45 16.29
CA GLU A 138 -6.77 24.34 16.27
C GLU A 138 -8.00 23.63 15.68
N ASP A 139 -7.83 22.79 14.67
CA ASP A 139 -8.95 22.08 14.05
C ASP A 139 -9.63 21.10 15.02
N LEU A 140 -8.87 20.56 15.98
CA LEU A 140 -9.36 19.60 16.97
C LEU A 140 -9.71 20.28 18.32
N TYR A 141 -9.03 21.37 18.63
CA TYR A 141 -9.20 22.13 19.87
C TYR A 141 -9.42 23.60 19.52
N PRO A 142 -10.65 24.03 19.18
CA PRO A 142 -10.95 25.42 18.85
C PRO A 142 -10.49 26.37 19.97
N GLY A 143 -9.82 27.45 19.61
CA GLY A 143 -9.18 28.37 20.56
C GLY A 143 -7.77 27.97 21.00
N ALA A 144 -7.22 26.86 20.49
CA ALA A 144 -5.82 26.50 20.68
C ALA A 144 -4.84 27.35 19.85
N GLY A 145 -5.38 28.25 19.00
CA GLY A 145 -4.72 28.99 17.94
C GLY A 145 -3.34 29.55 18.18
N TYR A 146 -2.69 29.85 17.10
CA TYR A 146 -1.25 30.17 17.05
C TYR A 146 -0.96 31.63 17.35
N ASN A 147 -1.96 32.51 17.30
CA ASN A 147 -1.80 33.95 17.49
C ASN A 147 -2.22 34.44 18.90
N GLY A 148 -2.26 33.54 19.87
CA GLY A 148 -2.65 33.85 21.22
C GLY A 148 -2.38 32.75 22.23
N LEU A 149 -2.68 33.00 23.48
CA LEU A 149 -2.61 32.02 24.55
C LEU A 149 -3.86 31.15 24.55
N LEU A 150 -3.71 29.86 24.85
CA LEU A 150 -4.85 28.98 25.11
C LEU A 150 -5.58 29.44 26.38
N VAL A 151 -6.86 29.78 26.26
CA VAL A 151 -7.69 30.17 27.40
C VAL A 151 -8.20 28.90 28.10
N LEU A 152 -7.90 28.78 29.39
CA LEU A 152 -8.38 27.66 30.21
C LEU A 152 -9.79 27.97 30.78
N PRO A 153 -10.58 26.96 31.15
CA PRO A 153 -11.90 27.13 31.76
C PRO A 153 -11.81 27.98 33.04
N GLU A 154 -12.87 28.77 33.29
CA GLU A 154 -12.92 29.64 34.47
C GLU A 154 -12.87 28.87 35.80
N ASP A 155 -13.41 27.64 35.84
CA ASP A 155 -13.40 26.74 36.98
C ASP A 155 -12.08 25.98 37.17
N ALA A 156 -11.13 26.09 36.21
CA ALA A 156 -9.83 25.46 36.31
C ALA A 156 -9.08 25.90 37.58
N ARG A 157 -8.65 24.94 38.40
CA ARG A 157 -7.95 25.19 39.65
C ARG A 157 -6.56 25.78 39.41
N VAL A 158 -6.29 26.97 39.92
CA VAL A 158 -4.98 27.62 39.80
C VAL A 158 -3.87 26.74 40.40
N GLY A 159 -2.80 26.57 39.68
CA GLY A 159 -1.68 25.69 40.03
C GLY A 159 -1.87 24.21 39.72
N ALA A 160 -3.04 23.78 39.25
CA ALA A 160 -3.23 22.39 38.82
C ALA A 160 -2.49 22.10 37.51
N ASP A 161 -2.09 20.85 37.29
CA ASP A 161 -1.55 20.38 36.03
C ASP A 161 -2.60 20.59 34.91
N VAL A 162 -2.17 21.10 33.76
CA VAL A 162 -3.07 21.36 32.64
C VAL A 162 -3.45 20.09 31.89
N LYS A 163 -2.65 19.00 31.95
CA LYS A 163 -2.91 17.78 31.18
C LYS A 163 -4.30 17.20 31.42
N PRO A 164 -4.74 16.94 32.66
CA PRO A 164 -6.10 16.42 32.88
C PRO A 164 -7.21 17.36 32.43
N ILE A 165 -6.97 18.69 32.50
CA ILE A 165 -7.93 19.71 32.09
C ILE A 165 -8.13 19.68 30.56
N LEU A 166 -7.05 19.42 29.83
CA LEU A 166 -7.02 19.41 28.37
C LEU A 166 -7.18 17.99 27.76
N GLY A 167 -7.30 16.95 28.61
CA GLY A 167 -7.35 15.56 28.15
C GLY A 167 -6.03 15.06 27.55
N MET A 168 -4.90 15.60 28.04
CA MET A 168 -3.56 15.23 27.56
C MET A 168 -2.88 14.17 28.42
N ASP A 169 -3.64 13.50 29.28
CA ASP A 169 -3.20 12.41 30.16
C ASP A 169 -3.80 11.06 29.77
N ASP A 170 -4.04 10.85 28.48
CA ASP A 170 -4.65 9.65 27.95
C ASP A 170 -3.69 8.83 27.06
N TRP A 171 -4.11 7.63 26.75
CA TRP A 171 -3.46 6.75 25.79
C TRP A 171 -4.44 6.40 24.67
N ILE A 172 -3.97 6.42 23.45
CA ILE A 172 -4.78 6.07 22.28
C ILE A 172 -4.18 4.81 21.63
N PHE A 173 -5.04 3.81 21.44
CA PHE A 173 -4.71 2.63 20.66
C PHE A 173 -5.16 2.88 19.22
N ASP A 174 -4.23 2.94 18.27
CA ASP A 174 -4.59 2.90 16.85
C ASP A 174 -4.65 1.45 16.40
N ILE A 175 -5.88 0.97 16.20
CA ILE A 175 -6.17 -0.44 15.96
C ILE A 175 -6.56 -0.65 14.49
N ALA A 176 -5.83 -1.53 13.79
CA ALA A 176 -6.18 -1.99 12.46
C ALA A 176 -7.39 -2.92 12.52
N ILE A 177 -8.52 -2.49 11.94
CA ILE A 177 -9.75 -3.28 11.91
C ILE A 177 -9.85 -4.03 10.59
N THR A 178 -9.90 -5.36 10.69
CA THR A 178 -10.04 -6.26 9.54
C THR A 178 -11.43 -6.15 8.89
N ALA A 179 -11.54 -6.53 7.63
CA ALA A 179 -12.77 -6.37 6.86
C ALA A 179 -13.95 -7.23 7.35
N ASN A 180 -13.67 -8.32 8.07
CA ASN A 180 -14.68 -9.20 8.65
C ASN A 180 -15.22 -8.69 10.00
N ARG A 181 -14.54 -7.72 10.64
CA ARG A 181 -14.90 -7.21 11.97
C ARG A 181 -15.36 -5.72 11.95
N PRO A 182 -16.33 -5.33 11.08
CA PRO A 182 -16.82 -3.95 11.07
C PRO A 182 -17.51 -3.53 12.37
N ASP A 183 -17.95 -4.45 13.21
CA ASP A 183 -18.46 -4.19 14.57
C ASP A 183 -17.42 -3.49 15.46
N CYS A 184 -16.13 -3.74 15.22
CA CYS A 184 -15.00 -3.14 15.95
C CYS A 184 -14.56 -1.78 15.38
N GLN A 185 -15.25 -1.20 14.39
CA GLN A 185 -15.03 0.18 13.95
C GLN A 185 -15.59 1.22 14.94
N SER A 186 -15.81 0.87 16.19
CA SER A 186 -16.42 1.69 17.21
C SER A 186 -15.77 1.45 18.56
N ILE A 187 -15.83 2.48 19.42
CA ILE A 187 -15.33 2.36 20.81
C ILE A 187 -16.05 1.24 21.54
N TYR A 188 -17.39 1.15 21.42
CA TYR A 188 -18.17 0.12 22.07
C TYR A 188 -17.88 -1.29 21.54
N GLY A 189 -17.60 -1.42 20.22
CA GLY A 189 -17.18 -2.69 19.64
C GLY A 189 -15.83 -3.16 20.17
N ILE A 190 -14.83 -2.26 20.23
CA ILE A 190 -13.53 -2.56 20.87
C ILE A 190 -13.69 -2.84 22.36
N ALA A 191 -14.55 -2.10 23.06
CA ALA A 191 -14.78 -2.32 24.48
C ALA A 191 -15.31 -3.73 24.78
N ARG A 192 -16.20 -4.30 23.93
CA ARG A 192 -16.66 -5.69 24.03
C ARG A 192 -15.49 -6.68 23.90
N GLU A 193 -14.58 -6.47 22.98
CA GLU A 193 -13.41 -7.32 22.81
C GLU A 193 -12.41 -7.19 23.98
N VAL A 194 -12.18 -5.95 24.45
CA VAL A 194 -11.38 -5.68 25.65
C VAL A 194 -11.98 -6.37 26.88
N ALA A 195 -13.30 -6.28 27.06
CA ALA A 195 -13.99 -6.99 28.14
C ALA A 195 -13.79 -8.50 28.06
N ALA A 196 -13.97 -9.09 26.86
CA ALA A 196 -13.81 -10.53 26.64
C ALA A 196 -12.38 -11.01 26.94
N VAL A 197 -11.34 -10.29 26.44
CA VAL A 197 -9.94 -10.70 26.65
C VAL A 197 -9.46 -10.47 28.09
N LEU A 198 -10.05 -9.50 28.82
CA LEU A 198 -9.76 -9.25 30.23
C LEU A 198 -10.62 -10.12 31.17
N GLY A 199 -11.63 -10.82 30.66
CA GLY A 199 -12.60 -11.55 31.45
C GLY A 199 -13.46 -10.66 32.36
N LYS A 200 -13.76 -9.46 31.88
CA LYS A 200 -14.54 -8.41 32.56
C LYS A 200 -15.93 -8.29 31.93
N GLU A 201 -16.82 -7.56 32.58
CA GLU A 201 -18.14 -7.21 32.05
C GLU A 201 -18.00 -5.92 31.17
N CYS A 202 -18.71 -5.90 30.03
CA CYS A 202 -18.86 -4.70 29.23
C CYS A 202 -20.21 -4.04 29.58
N LYS A 203 -20.16 -2.81 30.05
CA LYS A 203 -21.36 -2.00 30.36
C LYS A 203 -22.06 -1.58 29.08
N GLU A 204 -23.37 -1.50 29.08
CA GLU A 204 -24.13 -0.96 27.98
C GLU A 204 -24.12 0.58 27.99
N PRO A 205 -24.15 1.24 26.82
CA PRO A 205 -24.36 2.70 26.76
C PRO A 205 -25.75 3.07 27.29
N ALA A 206 -25.86 4.25 27.87
CA ALA A 206 -27.14 4.79 28.28
C ALA A 206 -28.00 5.15 27.07
N LEU A 207 -29.22 4.64 27.02
CA LEU A 207 -30.16 4.75 25.87
C LEU A 207 -31.52 5.33 26.26
N ASP A 208 -31.75 5.61 27.55
CA ASP A 208 -33.01 6.11 28.06
C ASP A 208 -33.22 7.59 27.74
N PHE A 209 -34.38 7.96 27.30
CA PHE A 209 -34.78 9.35 27.05
C PHE A 209 -36.29 9.51 27.26
N THR A 210 -36.72 10.75 27.44
CA THR A 210 -38.13 11.07 27.69
C THR A 210 -38.76 11.75 26.47
N GLU A 211 -39.85 11.20 25.95
CA GLU A 211 -40.60 11.81 24.86
C GLU A 211 -41.62 12.86 25.37
N THR A 212 -41.77 13.91 24.61
CA THR A 212 -42.83 14.89 24.79
C THR A 212 -44.10 14.50 23.98
N ASP A 213 -45.23 15.03 24.33
CA ASP A 213 -46.51 14.84 23.58
C ASP A 213 -46.55 15.57 22.23
N VAL A 214 -45.48 16.31 21.88
CA VAL A 214 -45.39 17.05 20.61
C VAL A 214 -45.29 16.05 19.47
N LYS A 215 -46.16 16.25 18.47
CA LYS A 215 -46.16 15.43 17.23
C LYS A 215 -45.96 16.34 16.02
N LYS A 216 -45.22 15.80 15.06
CA LYS A 216 -45.04 16.39 13.75
C LYS A 216 -45.63 15.45 12.69
N ASP A 217 -46.39 15.98 11.78
CA ASP A 217 -46.91 15.21 10.64
C ASP A 217 -45.79 15.16 9.58
N PHE A 218 -45.15 14.03 9.53
CA PHE A 218 -43.95 13.82 8.69
C PHE A 218 -43.96 12.39 8.13
N HIS A 219 -43.52 12.24 6.88
CA HIS A 219 -43.51 10.97 6.18
C HIS A 219 -42.11 10.55 5.76
N VAL A 220 -41.85 9.26 5.86
CA VAL A 220 -40.60 8.65 5.33
C VAL A 220 -40.97 7.56 4.35
N THR A 221 -40.45 7.70 3.13
CA THR A 221 -40.56 6.69 2.08
C THR A 221 -39.15 6.16 1.71
N VAL A 222 -39.02 4.86 1.60
CA VAL A 222 -37.81 4.23 1.06
C VAL A 222 -38.16 3.58 -0.27
N SER A 223 -37.94 4.31 -1.37
CA SER A 223 -38.17 3.80 -2.71
C SER A 223 -37.11 2.79 -3.17
N ALA A 224 -35.85 2.96 -2.74
CA ALA A 224 -34.74 2.06 -3.05
C ALA A 224 -34.50 1.04 -1.90
N LYS A 225 -35.48 0.16 -1.67
CA LYS A 225 -35.44 -0.82 -0.55
C LYS A 225 -34.26 -1.81 -0.62
N ASP A 226 -33.75 -2.10 -1.79
CA ASP A 226 -32.57 -2.94 -2.02
C ASP A 226 -31.26 -2.26 -1.60
N LEU A 227 -31.23 -0.92 -1.55
CA LEU A 227 -30.08 -0.12 -1.17
C LEU A 227 -30.18 0.47 0.25
N CYS A 228 -31.40 0.58 0.79
CA CYS A 228 -31.65 1.06 2.15
C CYS A 228 -32.64 0.12 2.85
N PRO A 229 -32.16 -0.97 3.48
CA PRO A 229 -33.05 -1.93 4.15
C PRO A 229 -33.66 -1.40 5.46
N ARG A 230 -33.06 -0.40 6.11
CA ARG A 230 -33.60 0.25 7.32
C ARG A 230 -33.27 1.74 7.32
N TYR A 231 -34.28 2.55 7.64
CA TYR A 231 -34.18 4.00 7.81
C TYR A 231 -35.02 4.43 9.02
N ILE A 232 -34.41 5.15 9.94
CA ILE A 232 -35.08 5.68 11.15
C ILE A 232 -34.94 7.20 11.11
N ALA A 233 -36.08 7.88 11.27
CA ALA A 233 -36.15 9.34 11.45
C ALA A 233 -36.77 9.65 12.80
N HIS A 234 -36.22 10.59 13.57
CA HIS A 234 -36.78 11.04 14.83
C HIS A 234 -36.71 12.57 14.93
N TYR A 235 -37.87 13.19 15.25
CA TYR A 235 -38.00 14.63 15.34
C TYR A 235 -37.66 15.15 16.74
N VAL A 236 -36.86 16.20 16.80
CA VAL A 236 -36.47 16.92 18.02
C VAL A 236 -36.85 18.41 17.86
N HIS A 237 -37.45 19.00 18.88
CA HIS A 237 -37.88 20.40 18.86
C HIS A 237 -37.29 21.21 20.00
N ASP A 238 -37.54 22.50 20.03
CA ASP A 238 -36.96 23.44 21.01
C ASP A 238 -35.44 23.34 21.09
N VAL A 239 -34.80 23.13 19.92
CA VAL A 239 -33.35 22.98 19.85
C VAL A 239 -32.66 24.31 20.11
N GLU A 240 -31.58 24.25 20.86
CA GLU A 240 -30.67 25.36 21.11
C GLU A 240 -29.28 24.98 20.70
N ILE A 241 -28.78 25.56 19.60
CA ILE A 241 -27.44 25.30 19.12
C ILE A 241 -26.42 25.98 20.03
N LYS A 242 -25.48 25.22 20.52
CA LYS A 242 -24.41 25.66 21.44
C LYS A 242 -23.14 24.88 21.18
N GLU A 243 -22.05 25.36 21.72
CA GLU A 243 -20.82 24.59 21.83
C GLU A 243 -21.05 23.34 22.70
N SER A 244 -20.52 22.21 22.27
CA SER A 244 -20.57 20.96 23.03
C SER A 244 -19.77 21.03 24.33
N PRO A 245 -20.16 20.28 25.36
CA PRO A 245 -19.41 20.27 26.61
C PRO A 245 -17.98 19.78 26.42
N ALA A 246 -17.07 20.29 27.25
CA ALA A 246 -15.63 20.01 27.12
C ALA A 246 -15.27 18.52 27.09
N TRP A 247 -16.01 17.66 27.82
CA TRP A 247 -15.78 16.22 27.83
C TRP A 247 -16.05 15.58 26.44
N MET A 248 -17.11 16.02 25.75
CA MET A 248 -17.46 15.50 24.42
C MET A 248 -16.46 15.97 23.38
N ARG A 249 -16.12 17.26 23.37
CA ARG A 249 -15.10 17.82 22.45
C ARG A 249 -13.74 17.14 22.61
N ARG A 250 -13.30 16.89 23.85
CA ARG A 250 -12.04 16.18 24.11
C ARG A 250 -12.05 14.77 23.55
N ARG A 251 -13.13 14.01 23.72
CA ARG A 251 -13.25 12.66 23.18
C ARG A 251 -13.23 12.64 21.67
N LEU A 252 -13.95 13.57 21.05
CA LEU A 252 -13.93 13.73 19.60
C LEU A 252 -12.53 14.08 19.10
N ALA A 253 -11.85 15.03 19.75
CA ALA A 253 -10.49 15.40 19.41
C ALA A 253 -9.50 14.22 19.49
N LEU A 254 -9.60 13.37 20.53
CA LEU A 254 -8.75 12.17 20.67
C LEU A 254 -8.97 11.12 19.55
N VAL A 255 -10.09 11.17 18.87
CA VAL A 255 -10.38 10.32 17.69
C VAL A 255 -10.31 11.07 16.36
N GLY A 256 -9.74 12.30 16.37
CA GLY A 256 -9.44 13.08 15.17
C GLY A 256 -10.62 13.87 14.62
N ILE A 257 -11.63 14.21 15.43
CA ILE A 257 -12.80 15.01 15.03
C ILE A 257 -12.82 16.33 15.84
N GLY A 258 -12.85 17.46 15.13
CA GLY A 258 -13.06 18.78 15.74
C GLY A 258 -14.51 18.99 16.15
N GLY A 259 -14.73 19.68 17.27
CA GLY A 259 -16.06 20.08 17.71
C GLY A 259 -16.65 21.16 16.79
N ILE A 260 -17.92 21.05 16.45
CA ILE A 260 -18.66 22.01 15.60
C ILE A 260 -19.79 22.65 16.40
N SER A 261 -20.79 21.86 16.78
CA SER A 261 -21.92 22.27 17.59
C SER A 261 -22.51 21.04 18.30
N ASN A 262 -23.26 21.24 19.36
CA ASN A 262 -23.82 20.16 20.17
C ASN A 262 -24.59 19.12 19.32
N ILE A 263 -25.44 19.52 18.38
CA ILE A 263 -26.22 18.59 17.54
C ILE A 263 -25.32 17.82 16.57
N VAL A 264 -24.39 18.50 15.91
CA VAL A 264 -23.45 17.86 14.97
C VAL A 264 -22.47 16.95 15.73
N ASP A 265 -21.99 17.40 16.88
CA ASP A 265 -21.07 16.61 17.71
C ASP A 265 -21.74 15.38 18.31
N ILE A 266 -23.04 15.41 18.63
CA ILE A 266 -23.83 14.21 18.98
C ILE A 266 -23.76 13.18 17.87
N THR A 267 -23.97 13.56 16.61
CA THR A 267 -23.90 12.61 15.48
C THR A 267 -22.49 12.04 15.30
N ASN A 268 -21.47 12.88 15.43
CA ASN A 268 -20.06 12.47 15.37
C ASN A 268 -19.65 11.58 16.55
N TYR A 269 -20.15 11.88 17.74
CA TYR A 269 -19.91 11.10 18.93
C TYR A 269 -20.50 9.68 18.80
N VAL A 270 -21.75 9.57 18.37
CA VAL A 270 -22.42 8.29 18.14
C VAL A 270 -21.75 7.50 17.01
N LEU A 271 -21.29 8.18 15.96
CA LEU A 271 -20.49 7.58 14.88
C LEU A 271 -19.26 6.85 15.44
N LYS A 272 -18.50 7.49 16.32
CA LYS A 272 -17.28 6.88 16.89
C LYS A 272 -17.59 5.92 18.03
N GLU A 273 -18.60 6.22 18.86
CA GLU A 273 -19.00 5.37 19.99
C GLU A 273 -19.57 4.03 19.55
N LEU A 274 -20.50 4.04 18.57
CA LEU A 274 -21.27 2.86 18.15
C LEU A 274 -21.00 2.37 16.73
N GLY A 275 -20.24 3.11 15.94
CA GLY A 275 -19.94 2.75 14.55
C GLY A 275 -21.11 2.96 13.57
N GLN A 276 -22.08 3.78 13.94
CA GLN A 276 -23.22 4.12 13.13
C GLN A 276 -23.15 5.55 12.66
N PRO A 277 -22.94 5.80 11.36
CA PRO A 277 -23.10 7.15 10.82
C PRO A 277 -24.53 7.64 10.99
N MET A 278 -24.66 8.88 11.45
CA MET A 278 -25.92 9.57 11.61
C MET A 278 -25.87 10.92 10.89
N HIS A 279 -27.05 11.44 10.57
CA HIS A 279 -27.21 12.80 10.07
C HIS A 279 -28.29 13.54 10.83
N ALA A 280 -28.19 14.86 10.87
CA ALA A 280 -29.17 15.74 11.44
C ALA A 280 -29.54 16.81 10.41
N PHE A 281 -30.81 16.84 10.00
CA PHE A 281 -31.33 17.84 9.08
C PHE A 281 -31.98 18.99 9.86
N ASP A 282 -31.71 20.22 9.48
CA ASP A 282 -32.52 21.36 9.93
C ASP A 282 -33.90 21.21 9.29
N TYR A 283 -34.92 20.97 10.13
CA TYR A 283 -36.27 20.70 9.68
C TYR A 283 -36.87 21.85 8.88
N ALA A 284 -36.49 23.11 9.18
CA ALA A 284 -37.00 24.28 8.49
C ALA A 284 -36.65 24.32 6.99
N TYR A 285 -35.62 23.58 6.58
CA TYR A 285 -35.19 23.48 5.19
C TYR A 285 -35.68 22.23 4.45
N LEU A 286 -36.40 21.32 5.14
CA LEU A 286 -37.03 20.17 4.51
C LEU A 286 -38.38 20.58 3.89
N GLU A 287 -38.48 20.49 2.59
CA GLU A 287 -39.72 20.87 1.86
C GLU A 287 -40.67 19.67 1.72
N GLY A 288 -41.92 19.86 2.03
CA GLY A 288 -42.98 18.88 1.81
C GLY A 288 -43.24 17.91 2.95
N ASP A 289 -42.64 18.15 4.13
CA ASP A 289 -42.74 17.29 5.34
C ASP A 289 -42.54 15.81 5.03
N GLU A 290 -41.57 15.51 4.15
CA GLU A 290 -41.25 14.17 3.66
C GLU A 290 -39.77 13.97 3.49
N ILE A 291 -39.35 12.72 3.72
CA ILE A 291 -38.06 12.19 3.24
C ILE A 291 -38.31 10.97 2.36
N ASN A 292 -37.67 10.94 1.19
CA ASN A 292 -37.65 9.79 0.30
C ASN A 292 -36.23 9.36 -0.02
N VAL A 293 -35.86 8.14 0.39
CA VAL A 293 -34.59 7.51 0.05
C VAL A 293 -34.75 6.77 -1.28
N ARG A 294 -34.15 7.33 -2.33
CA ARG A 294 -34.30 6.85 -3.70
C ARG A 294 -32.98 6.86 -4.48
N ARG A 295 -33.00 6.24 -5.64
CA ARG A 295 -31.92 6.49 -6.61
C ARG A 295 -32.04 7.89 -7.18
N ALA A 296 -30.90 8.51 -7.48
CA ALA A 296 -30.89 9.80 -8.16
C ALA A 296 -31.41 9.66 -9.60
N ASP A 297 -31.92 10.75 -10.13
CA ASP A 297 -32.22 10.87 -11.55
C ASP A 297 -30.92 11.22 -12.32
N ASP A 298 -30.85 10.82 -13.59
CA ASP A 298 -29.68 11.13 -14.43
C ASP A 298 -29.58 12.64 -14.67
N GLY A 299 -28.45 13.25 -14.32
CA GLY A 299 -28.21 14.68 -14.39
C GLY A 299 -28.70 15.47 -13.18
N GLU A 300 -29.26 14.82 -12.16
CA GLU A 300 -29.64 15.46 -10.91
C GLU A 300 -28.42 16.05 -10.20
N LYS A 301 -28.57 17.22 -9.58
CA LYS A 301 -27.46 17.93 -8.94
C LYS A 301 -27.66 18.08 -7.45
N ILE A 302 -26.55 18.01 -6.70
CA ILE A 302 -26.48 18.33 -5.27
C ILE A 302 -25.21 19.10 -4.97
N VAL A 303 -25.30 20.06 -4.05
CA VAL A 303 -24.14 20.69 -3.41
C VAL A 303 -24.01 20.12 -2.00
N THR A 304 -22.86 19.56 -1.69
CA THR A 304 -22.57 18.91 -0.39
C THR A 304 -22.03 19.92 0.64
N LEU A 305 -21.96 19.51 1.92
CA LEU A 305 -21.51 20.34 3.05
C LEU A 305 -20.11 20.93 2.86
N ASP A 306 -19.26 20.30 2.05
CA ASP A 306 -17.93 20.78 1.67
C ASP A 306 -17.95 21.67 0.40
N GLU A 307 -19.11 22.24 0.08
CA GLU A 307 -19.34 23.17 -1.03
C GLU A 307 -19.05 22.64 -2.44
N LYS A 308 -18.95 21.31 -2.60
CA LYS A 308 -18.74 20.68 -3.91
C LYS A 308 -20.06 20.37 -4.59
N GLU A 309 -20.14 20.70 -5.89
CA GLU A 309 -21.29 20.34 -6.74
C GLU A 309 -21.04 19.00 -7.43
N PHE A 310 -22.01 18.11 -7.38
CA PHE A 310 -21.99 16.81 -8.05
C PHE A 310 -23.18 16.67 -8.99
N GLU A 311 -22.91 16.15 -10.19
CA GLU A 311 -23.93 15.66 -11.12
C GLU A 311 -24.08 14.15 -10.92
N LEU A 312 -25.30 13.72 -10.64
CA LEU A 312 -25.61 12.37 -10.21
C LEU A 312 -26.21 11.54 -11.36
N ASN A 313 -26.31 10.27 -11.14
CA ASN A 313 -26.95 9.31 -12.03
C ASN A 313 -27.68 8.22 -11.25
N HIS A 314 -28.41 7.37 -11.95
CA HIS A 314 -29.23 6.32 -11.36
C HIS A 314 -28.48 5.29 -10.47
N SER A 315 -27.16 5.23 -10.52
CA SER A 315 -26.37 4.37 -9.63
C SER A 315 -26.16 4.99 -8.23
N ASN A 316 -26.39 6.30 -8.08
CA ASN A 316 -26.23 7.01 -6.82
C ASN A 316 -27.48 6.94 -5.97
N LEU A 317 -27.32 6.75 -4.66
CA LEU A 317 -28.40 6.78 -3.68
C LEU A 317 -28.45 8.17 -3.05
N VAL A 318 -29.63 8.76 -3.00
CA VAL A 318 -29.88 10.09 -2.42
C VAL A 318 -30.99 10.03 -1.38
N ILE A 319 -30.88 10.91 -0.40
CA ILE A 319 -31.97 11.25 0.51
C ILE A 319 -32.59 12.55 -0.02
N CYS A 320 -33.86 12.53 -0.32
CA CYS A 320 -34.60 13.68 -0.85
C CYS A 320 -35.65 14.14 0.15
N ASP A 321 -35.90 15.42 0.18
CA ASP A 321 -37.17 15.94 0.71
C ASP A 321 -38.27 15.78 -0.32
N GLY A 322 -39.42 16.44 -0.16
CA GLY A 322 -40.52 16.38 -1.12
C GLY A 322 -40.22 16.99 -2.49
N LYS A 323 -39.06 17.62 -2.71
CA LYS A 323 -38.74 18.32 -3.96
C LYS A 323 -37.33 18.09 -4.50
N LYS A 324 -36.30 17.94 -3.63
CA LYS A 324 -34.91 18.00 -4.01
C LYS A 324 -34.05 17.01 -3.19
N PRO A 325 -32.87 16.63 -3.65
CA PRO A 325 -31.91 15.89 -2.83
C PRO A 325 -31.35 16.79 -1.71
N VAL A 326 -31.31 16.23 -0.50
CA VAL A 326 -30.79 16.87 0.72
C VAL A 326 -29.57 16.15 1.28
N ALA A 327 -29.24 14.96 0.80
CA ALA A 327 -27.98 14.28 1.10
C ALA A 327 -27.61 13.24 0.03
N LEU A 328 -26.31 13.04 -0.17
CA LEU A 328 -25.77 11.83 -0.75
C LEU A 328 -25.79 10.74 0.32
N ALA A 329 -26.69 9.78 0.20
CA ALA A 329 -26.95 8.78 1.24
C ALA A 329 -25.65 8.05 1.66
N GLY A 330 -25.32 8.11 2.94
CA GLY A 330 -24.16 7.47 3.53
C GLY A 330 -22.79 8.03 3.10
N ILE A 331 -22.76 9.14 2.37
CA ILE A 331 -21.53 9.78 1.90
C ILE A 331 -21.39 11.17 2.51
N MET A 332 -22.30 12.10 2.19
CA MET A 332 -22.19 13.49 2.66
C MET A 332 -23.57 14.18 2.65
N GLY A 333 -23.84 14.95 3.68
CA GLY A 333 -25.03 15.81 3.76
C GLY A 333 -25.03 16.89 2.70
N GLY A 334 -26.20 17.39 2.35
CA GLY A 334 -26.37 18.53 1.47
C GLY A 334 -26.28 19.86 2.21
N LEU A 335 -25.65 20.86 1.60
CA LEU A 335 -25.50 22.20 2.14
C LEU A 335 -26.91 22.86 2.36
N ASN A 336 -27.91 22.43 1.61
CA ASN A 336 -29.26 22.98 1.61
C ASN A 336 -30.15 22.53 2.81
N SER A 337 -29.61 21.71 3.72
CA SER A 337 -30.30 21.21 4.92
C SER A 337 -29.40 21.18 6.15
N GLU A 338 -28.33 21.96 6.11
CA GLU A 338 -27.31 22.05 7.16
C GLU A 338 -27.87 22.63 8.47
N ILE A 339 -27.38 22.12 9.61
CA ILE A 339 -27.62 22.68 10.93
C ILE A 339 -26.92 24.04 11.04
N GLN A 340 -27.67 25.06 11.42
CA GLN A 340 -27.22 26.44 11.59
C GLN A 340 -27.43 26.94 13.04
N ASP A 341 -26.78 28.01 13.44
CA ASP A 341 -26.93 28.62 14.78
C ASP A 341 -28.39 28.98 15.12
N THR A 342 -29.21 29.18 14.09
CA THR A 342 -30.63 29.53 14.22
C THR A 342 -31.55 28.32 14.25
N THR A 343 -31.04 27.09 14.05
CA THR A 343 -31.84 25.85 14.01
C THR A 343 -32.64 25.66 15.31
N LYS A 344 -33.94 25.37 15.19
CA LYS A 344 -34.87 25.15 16.32
C LYS A 344 -35.53 23.78 16.28
N GLU A 345 -35.55 23.15 15.13
CA GLU A 345 -36.21 21.87 14.89
C GLU A 345 -35.24 21.00 14.07
N VAL A 346 -35.03 19.77 14.51
CA VAL A 346 -34.09 18.84 13.89
C VAL A 346 -34.80 17.52 13.58
N MET A 347 -34.51 16.98 12.41
CA MET A 347 -34.81 15.58 12.07
C MET A 347 -33.52 14.76 12.09
N PHE A 348 -33.34 13.91 13.09
CA PHE A 348 -32.26 12.95 13.12
C PHE A 348 -32.50 11.79 12.17
N GLU A 349 -31.46 11.32 11.54
CA GLU A 349 -31.41 10.15 10.67
C GLU A 349 -30.43 9.11 11.20
N ALA A 350 -30.85 7.84 11.24
CA ALA A 350 -29.95 6.68 11.33
C ALA A 350 -30.40 5.63 10.33
N ALA A 351 -29.52 5.19 9.44
CA ALA A 351 -29.91 4.26 8.38
C ALA A 351 -28.86 3.18 8.12
N LYS A 352 -29.28 2.08 7.53
CA LYS A 352 -28.43 1.08 6.89
C LYS A 352 -28.46 1.30 5.38
N PHE A 353 -27.30 1.52 4.78
CA PHE A 353 -27.15 1.59 3.32
C PHE A 353 -26.34 0.41 2.78
N ALA A 354 -26.59 0.03 1.53
CA ALA A 354 -25.91 -1.08 0.89
C ALA A 354 -24.42 -0.77 0.66
N ARG A 355 -23.55 -1.57 1.29
CA ARG A 355 -22.10 -1.47 1.28
C ARG A 355 -21.51 -1.21 -0.11
N ASP A 356 -21.91 -2.04 -1.07
CA ASP A 356 -21.36 -1.98 -2.44
C ASP A 356 -21.78 -0.71 -3.20
N ASN A 357 -23.01 -0.22 -2.95
CA ASN A 357 -23.49 1.00 -3.56
C ASN A 357 -22.71 2.21 -3.04
N ILE A 358 -22.57 2.36 -1.72
CA ILE A 358 -21.83 3.48 -1.12
C ILE A 358 -20.38 3.47 -1.60
N ARG A 359 -19.71 2.30 -1.59
CA ARG A 359 -18.33 2.17 -2.06
C ARG A 359 -18.16 2.57 -3.53
N LYS A 360 -19.08 2.16 -4.41
CA LYS A 360 -19.03 2.49 -5.84
C LYS A 360 -19.32 3.97 -6.07
N SER A 361 -20.34 4.52 -5.41
CA SER A 361 -20.74 5.94 -5.53
C SER A 361 -19.64 6.87 -5.01
N SER A 362 -19.08 6.61 -3.82
CA SER A 362 -17.97 7.37 -3.25
C SER A 362 -16.76 7.42 -4.19
N ARG A 363 -16.39 6.28 -4.79
CA ARG A 363 -15.27 6.22 -5.75
C ARG A 363 -15.56 6.94 -7.06
N ALA A 364 -16.77 6.76 -7.61
CA ALA A 364 -17.16 7.36 -8.88
C ALA A 364 -17.23 8.89 -8.79
N LEU A 365 -17.72 9.41 -7.66
CA LEU A 365 -17.80 10.84 -7.40
C LEU A 365 -16.48 11.44 -6.88
N GLY A 366 -15.50 10.61 -6.51
CA GLY A 366 -14.27 11.08 -5.85
C GLY A 366 -14.52 11.71 -4.49
N GLN A 367 -15.66 11.41 -3.84
CA GLN A 367 -16.08 11.95 -2.56
C GLN A 367 -15.99 10.88 -1.47
N SER A 368 -15.14 11.11 -0.47
CA SER A 368 -14.99 10.22 0.69
C SER A 368 -15.24 10.96 1.99
N SER A 369 -15.73 10.25 2.99
CA SER A 369 -15.93 10.72 4.35
C SER A 369 -15.79 9.55 5.32
N ASP A 370 -15.71 9.82 6.64
CA ASP A 370 -15.74 8.78 7.67
C ASP A 370 -17.00 7.90 7.55
N SER A 371 -18.16 8.53 7.26
CA SER A 371 -19.43 7.86 7.01
C SER A 371 -19.31 6.86 5.84
N SER A 372 -18.82 7.31 4.67
CA SER A 372 -18.66 6.44 3.50
C SER A 372 -17.66 5.32 3.72
N ALA A 373 -16.59 5.59 4.48
CA ALA A 373 -15.60 4.57 4.85
C ALA A 373 -16.19 3.49 5.76
N MET A 374 -17.02 3.87 6.73
CA MET A 374 -17.72 2.92 7.61
C MET A 374 -18.75 2.09 6.83
N TYR A 375 -19.61 2.72 6.01
CA TYR A 375 -20.55 1.96 5.17
C TYR A 375 -19.84 1.03 4.18
N ALA A 376 -18.71 1.45 3.60
CA ALA A 376 -17.93 0.61 2.70
C ALA A 376 -17.32 -0.63 3.38
N LYS A 377 -17.06 -0.59 4.67
CA LYS A 377 -16.64 -1.75 5.48
C LYS A 377 -17.83 -2.55 6.02
N GLY A 378 -18.92 -1.89 6.40
CA GLY A 378 -20.15 -2.50 6.89
C GLY A 378 -20.72 -1.75 8.10
N VAL A 379 -22.01 -1.52 8.07
CA VAL A 379 -22.81 -0.98 9.19
C VAL A 379 -24.01 -1.91 9.35
N TYR A 380 -24.42 -2.21 10.58
CA TYR A 380 -25.46 -3.20 10.85
C TYR A 380 -26.82 -2.56 11.13
N GLU A 381 -27.91 -3.26 10.79
CA GLU A 381 -29.26 -2.76 11.09
C GLU A 381 -29.53 -2.63 12.59
N TYR A 382 -28.91 -3.49 13.40
CA TYR A 382 -28.97 -3.42 14.86
C TYR A 382 -28.46 -2.08 15.40
N THR A 383 -27.32 -1.59 14.87
CA THR A 383 -26.70 -0.35 15.36
C THR A 383 -27.54 0.89 15.04
N THR A 384 -28.39 0.89 13.99
CA THR A 384 -29.25 2.03 13.65
C THR A 384 -30.24 2.35 14.79
N VAL A 385 -30.85 1.32 15.39
CA VAL A 385 -31.79 1.48 16.50
C VAL A 385 -31.08 1.97 17.76
N MET A 386 -29.94 1.37 18.08
CA MET A 386 -29.14 1.75 19.25
C MET A 386 -28.62 3.19 19.12
N ALA A 387 -28.11 3.55 17.96
CA ALA A 387 -27.55 4.87 17.68
C ALA A 387 -28.60 5.98 17.78
N MET A 388 -29.79 5.74 17.22
CA MET A 388 -30.89 6.69 17.36
C MET A 388 -31.23 6.94 18.83
N LYS A 389 -31.42 5.88 19.62
CA LYS A 389 -31.69 6.01 21.06
C LYS A 389 -30.56 6.73 21.80
N ARG A 390 -29.29 6.43 21.45
CA ARG A 390 -28.12 7.07 22.06
C ARG A 390 -28.07 8.57 21.75
N ALA A 391 -28.33 8.96 20.51
CA ALA A 391 -28.37 10.36 20.11
C ALA A 391 -29.45 11.13 20.87
N LEU A 392 -30.65 10.53 21.00
CA LEU A 392 -31.77 11.15 21.74
C LEU A 392 -31.49 11.25 23.24
N HIS A 393 -30.86 10.23 23.84
CA HIS A 393 -30.35 10.30 25.21
C HIS A 393 -29.38 11.48 25.40
N LEU A 394 -28.43 11.63 24.48
CA LEU A 394 -27.47 12.75 24.52
C LEU A 394 -28.13 14.12 24.34
N VAL A 395 -29.16 14.23 23.51
CA VAL A 395 -29.96 15.45 23.39
C VAL A 395 -30.57 15.85 24.73
N GLU A 396 -31.15 14.91 25.48
CA GLU A 396 -31.73 15.13 26.80
C GLU A 396 -30.63 15.41 27.85
N GLU A 397 -29.57 14.61 27.88
CA GLU A 397 -28.43 14.78 28.80
C GLU A 397 -27.81 16.16 28.69
N LEU A 398 -27.59 16.64 27.45
CA LEU A 398 -27.02 17.96 27.19
C LEU A 398 -28.05 19.09 27.31
N GLY A 399 -29.33 18.79 27.46
CA GLY A 399 -30.40 19.77 27.52
C GLY A 399 -30.46 20.68 26.30
N CYS A 400 -30.11 20.16 25.11
CA CYS A 400 -30.01 20.92 23.89
C CYS A 400 -31.23 20.84 22.97
N GLY A 401 -32.27 20.13 23.37
CA GLY A 401 -33.53 19.96 22.65
C GLY A 401 -34.52 19.11 23.43
N LYS A 402 -35.72 18.94 22.90
CA LYS A 402 -36.74 18.06 23.45
C LYS A 402 -37.13 17.01 22.44
N VAL A 403 -37.13 15.76 22.86
CA VAL A 403 -37.45 14.61 22.02
C VAL A 403 -38.96 14.54 21.81
N SER A 404 -39.39 14.49 20.57
CA SER A 404 -40.78 14.37 20.18
C SER A 404 -41.26 12.92 20.26
N SER A 405 -42.57 12.69 20.35
CA SER A 405 -43.13 11.34 20.10
C SER A 405 -43.27 10.99 18.62
N THR A 406 -42.78 11.82 17.70
CA THR A 406 -42.71 11.52 16.26
C THR A 406 -41.48 10.72 15.93
N HIS A 407 -41.68 9.44 15.76
CA HIS A 407 -40.70 8.44 15.40
C HIS A 407 -41.20 7.66 14.18
N ILE A 408 -40.39 7.58 13.14
CA ILE A 408 -40.72 6.85 11.91
C ILE A 408 -39.61 5.89 11.58
N GLU A 409 -39.94 4.62 11.51
CA GLU A 409 -39.02 3.56 11.10
C GLU A 409 -39.59 2.86 9.86
N VAL A 410 -38.78 2.79 8.81
CA VAL A 410 -39.05 2.01 7.60
C VAL A 410 -38.01 0.89 7.53
N SER A 411 -38.46 -0.36 7.54
CA SER A 411 -37.61 -1.54 7.49
C SER A 411 -38.12 -2.52 6.43
N THR A 412 -37.20 -3.27 5.82
CA THR A 412 -37.53 -4.40 4.92
C THR A 412 -37.95 -5.65 5.68
N GLY A 413 -37.89 -5.61 7.03
CA GLY A 413 -38.28 -6.74 7.89
C GLY A 413 -37.14 -7.69 8.22
N ASN A 414 -35.87 -7.32 7.96
CA ASN A 414 -34.73 -8.10 8.45
C ASN A 414 -34.72 -8.12 9.98
N SER A 415 -34.41 -9.28 10.56
CA SER A 415 -34.29 -9.42 12.00
C SER A 415 -33.03 -8.71 12.51
N ILE A 416 -33.17 -8.01 13.63
CA ILE A 416 -32.07 -7.46 14.43
C ILE A 416 -31.81 -8.29 15.70
N GLU A 417 -32.53 -9.40 15.84
CA GLU A 417 -32.38 -10.34 16.95
C GLU A 417 -31.22 -11.32 16.70
N PRO A 418 -30.65 -11.92 17.76
CA PRO A 418 -29.63 -12.93 17.62
C PRO A 418 -30.09 -14.10 16.74
N LYS A 419 -29.17 -14.64 15.94
CA LYS A 419 -29.40 -15.77 15.03
C LYS A 419 -28.91 -17.07 15.68
N GLU A 420 -29.76 -18.11 15.73
CA GLU A 420 -29.30 -19.43 16.16
C GLU A 420 -28.34 -20.05 15.14
N MET A 421 -27.20 -20.54 15.63
CA MET A 421 -26.23 -21.30 14.87
C MET A 421 -25.90 -22.60 15.58
N LYS A 422 -25.73 -23.68 14.81
CA LYS A 422 -25.30 -24.97 15.31
C LYS A 422 -23.95 -25.37 14.73
N ALA A 423 -23.07 -25.86 15.62
CA ALA A 423 -21.76 -26.36 15.29
C ALA A 423 -21.48 -27.69 15.97
N SER A 424 -20.39 -28.36 15.68
CA SER A 424 -19.92 -29.56 16.36
C SER A 424 -18.60 -29.24 17.07
N VAL A 425 -18.51 -29.52 18.35
CA VAL A 425 -17.29 -29.35 19.15
C VAL A 425 -16.11 -30.09 18.53
N LYS A 426 -16.35 -31.35 18.08
CA LYS A 426 -15.30 -32.14 17.40
C LYS A 426 -14.84 -31.49 16.08
N ARG A 427 -15.76 -30.88 15.34
CA ARG A 427 -15.39 -30.19 14.10
C ARG A 427 -14.59 -28.92 14.37
N VAL A 428 -14.98 -28.15 15.40
CA VAL A 428 -14.23 -26.97 15.84
C VAL A 428 -12.82 -27.40 16.25
N ASN A 429 -12.65 -28.35 17.14
CA ASN A 429 -11.36 -28.88 17.57
C ASN A 429 -10.56 -29.47 16.39
N GLY A 430 -11.25 -30.15 15.46
CA GLY A 430 -10.64 -30.74 14.29
C GLY A 430 -10.04 -29.70 13.33
N VAL A 431 -10.66 -28.52 13.19
CA VAL A 431 -10.11 -27.38 12.43
C VAL A 431 -8.88 -26.79 13.15
N LEU A 432 -8.97 -26.64 14.47
CA LEU A 432 -7.89 -26.10 15.29
C LEU A 432 -6.68 -27.04 15.39
N GLY A 433 -6.90 -28.35 15.20
CA GLY A 433 -5.86 -29.37 15.37
C GLY A 433 -5.41 -29.56 16.81
N ILE A 434 -6.19 -29.06 17.77
CA ILE A 434 -5.99 -29.20 19.23
C ILE A 434 -7.32 -29.51 19.91
N GLU A 435 -7.26 -30.05 21.11
CA GLU A 435 -8.44 -30.33 21.95
C GLU A 435 -8.63 -29.20 22.97
N VAL A 436 -9.52 -28.25 22.65
CA VAL A 436 -9.96 -27.22 23.61
C VAL A 436 -11.06 -27.80 24.49
N PRO A 437 -10.95 -27.75 25.83
CA PRO A 437 -11.97 -28.27 26.73
C PRO A 437 -13.32 -27.56 26.56
N ASP A 438 -14.43 -28.30 26.65
CA ASP A 438 -15.78 -27.75 26.53
C ASP A 438 -16.04 -26.57 27.49
N ALA A 439 -15.45 -26.59 28.69
CA ALA A 439 -15.60 -25.52 29.67
C ALA A 439 -14.95 -24.22 29.19
N ASP A 440 -13.80 -24.32 28.49
CA ASP A 440 -13.12 -23.14 27.90
C ASP A 440 -13.88 -22.64 26.69
N ILE A 441 -14.38 -23.51 25.82
CA ILE A 441 -15.25 -23.13 24.69
C ILE A 441 -16.45 -22.34 25.19
N VAL A 442 -17.15 -22.86 26.22
CA VAL A 442 -18.31 -22.18 26.84
C VAL A 442 -17.89 -20.83 27.44
N ARG A 443 -16.81 -20.79 28.20
CA ARG A 443 -16.31 -19.55 28.81
C ARG A 443 -16.01 -18.48 27.75
N ILE A 444 -15.27 -18.85 26.71
CA ILE A 444 -14.87 -17.94 25.62
C ILE A 444 -16.07 -17.40 24.88
N LEU A 445 -16.95 -18.30 24.41
CA LEU A 445 -18.11 -17.90 23.63
C LEU A 445 -19.16 -17.14 24.44
N THR A 446 -19.22 -17.37 25.76
CA THR A 446 -20.03 -16.56 26.68
C THR A 446 -19.49 -15.16 26.81
N ALA A 447 -18.16 -14.98 26.94
CA ALA A 447 -17.52 -13.68 26.99
C ALA A 447 -17.72 -12.87 25.70
N LEU A 448 -17.90 -13.55 24.58
CA LEU A 448 -18.19 -12.95 23.27
C LEU A 448 -19.71 -12.77 23.00
N ASN A 449 -20.56 -13.00 23.99
CA ASN A 449 -22.02 -12.87 23.94
C ASN A 449 -22.73 -13.86 22.99
N PHE A 450 -22.15 -15.06 22.75
CA PHE A 450 -22.76 -16.07 21.85
C PHE A 450 -23.70 -17.03 22.56
N ALA A 451 -23.89 -16.91 23.86
CA ALA A 451 -24.78 -17.75 24.69
C ALA A 451 -24.68 -19.26 24.37
N PRO A 452 -23.51 -19.91 24.51
CA PRO A 452 -23.24 -21.25 24.07
C PRO A 452 -23.94 -22.28 24.93
N VAL A 453 -24.50 -23.34 24.30
CA VAL A 453 -25.04 -24.53 24.95
C VAL A 453 -24.44 -25.77 24.30
N ILE A 454 -23.78 -26.63 25.09
CA ILE A 454 -23.19 -27.90 24.60
C ILE A 454 -24.04 -29.06 25.05
N ASN A 455 -24.46 -29.90 24.10
CA ASN A 455 -25.13 -31.16 24.33
C ASN A 455 -24.41 -32.31 23.61
N GLY A 456 -23.48 -32.96 24.32
CA GLY A 456 -22.60 -33.96 23.69
C GLY A 456 -21.66 -33.31 22.69
N ASP A 457 -21.81 -33.59 21.40
CA ASP A 457 -21.01 -32.96 20.33
C ASP A 457 -21.69 -31.73 19.70
N GLU A 458 -22.98 -31.51 19.96
CA GLU A 458 -23.72 -30.37 19.43
C GLU A 458 -23.45 -29.12 20.28
N LEU A 459 -22.98 -28.07 19.63
CA LEU A 459 -22.80 -26.72 20.17
C LEU A 459 -23.85 -25.81 19.54
N THR A 460 -24.78 -25.30 20.33
CA THR A 460 -25.77 -24.30 19.89
C THR A 460 -25.38 -22.93 20.39
N LEU A 461 -25.42 -21.93 19.50
CA LEU A 461 -25.02 -20.55 19.74
C LEU A 461 -26.15 -19.58 19.36
N GLN A 462 -26.22 -18.45 20.04
CA GLN A 462 -27.03 -17.30 19.66
C GLN A 462 -26.07 -16.20 19.16
N ILE A 463 -25.90 -16.07 17.85
CA ILE A 463 -24.99 -15.13 17.26
C ILE A 463 -25.59 -13.73 17.34
N PRO A 464 -24.93 -12.75 18.01
CA PRO A 464 -25.43 -11.39 18.11
C PRO A 464 -25.57 -10.74 16.73
N ALA A 465 -26.57 -9.87 16.56
CA ALA A 465 -26.88 -9.24 15.29
C ALA A 465 -25.75 -8.36 14.73
N TYR A 466 -24.77 -7.96 15.54
CA TYR A 466 -23.58 -7.23 15.09
C TYR A 466 -22.45 -8.12 14.56
N ARG A 467 -22.60 -9.46 14.59
CA ARG A 467 -21.61 -10.43 14.09
C ARG A 467 -22.11 -11.08 12.79
N GLU A 468 -22.23 -10.26 11.72
CA GLU A 468 -22.63 -10.76 10.39
C GLU A 468 -21.57 -11.65 9.73
N ASP A 469 -20.34 -11.69 10.27
CA ASP A 469 -19.22 -12.51 9.81
C ASP A 469 -19.32 -13.98 10.23
N MET A 470 -20.23 -14.32 11.15
CA MET A 470 -20.41 -15.67 11.68
C MET A 470 -21.36 -16.49 10.80
N ASP A 471 -20.82 -17.26 9.87
CA ASP A 471 -21.60 -18.06 8.92
C ASP A 471 -21.57 -19.57 9.22
N SER A 472 -20.46 -20.08 9.76
CA SER A 472 -20.24 -21.52 9.91
C SER A 472 -19.28 -21.89 11.03
N TYR A 473 -19.06 -23.19 11.24
CA TYR A 473 -18.19 -23.68 12.32
C TYR A 473 -16.70 -23.26 12.24
N PRO A 474 -16.08 -22.97 11.08
CA PRO A 474 -14.74 -22.39 11.06
C PRO A 474 -14.67 -21.02 11.73
N ASP A 475 -15.73 -20.19 11.60
CA ASP A 475 -15.78 -18.88 12.23
C ASP A 475 -15.86 -19.04 13.76
N VAL A 476 -16.59 -20.07 14.24
CA VAL A 476 -16.60 -20.44 15.67
C VAL A 476 -15.22 -20.91 16.13
N ALA A 477 -14.51 -21.69 15.30
CA ALA A 477 -13.15 -22.12 15.61
C ALA A 477 -12.19 -20.94 15.72
N GLU A 478 -12.29 -19.94 14.83
CA GLU A 478 -11.53 -18.69 14.90
C GLU A 478 -11.77 -17.97 16.22
N GLU A 479 -13.03 -17.79 16.62
CA GLU A 479 -13.37 -17.13 17.88
C GLU A 479 -12.82 -17.87 19.11
N VAL A 480 -12.85 -19.20 19.07
CA VAL A 480 -12.31 -20.02 20.16
C VAL A 480 -10.78 -19.87 20.23
N ILE A 481 -10.05 -20.03 19.12
CA ILE A 481 -8.58 -20.04 19.18
C ILE A 481 -8.00 -18.67 19.49
N ARG A 482 -8.55 -17.57 18.94
CA ARG A 482 -8.05 -16.23 19.19
C ARG A 482 -8.15 -15.81 20.67
N MET A 483 -9.15 -16.33 21.39
CA MET A 483 -9.34 -16.09 22.83
C MET A 483 -8.71 -17.17 23.71
N TYR A 484 -8.51 -18.39 23.20
CA TYR A 484 -7.83 -19.46 23.91
C TYR A 484 -6.33 -19.26 23.92
N GLY A 485 -5.77 -18.78 22.79
CA GLY A 485 -4.37 -18.44 22.59
C GLY A 485 -3.70 -19.31 21.52
N TYR A 486 -3.08 -18.67 20.56
CA TYR A 486 -2.35 -19.35 19.47
C TYR A 486 -1.11 -20.11 19.94
N GLU A 487 -0.59 -19.79 21.12
CA GLU A 487 0.53 -20.50 21.75
C GLU A 487 0.22 -21.95 22.09
N HIS A 488 -1.07 -22.32 22.18
CA HIS A 488 -1.51 -23.69 22.40
C HIS A 488 -1.45 -24.55 21.13
N VAL A 489 -1.26 -23.94 19.95
CA VAL A 489 -1.14 -24.67 18.69
C VAL A 489 0.30 -25.16 18.52
N ILE A 490 0.50 -26.46 18.72
CA ILE A 490 1.82 -27.09 18.57
C ILE A 490 1.98 -27.54 17.11
N PRO A 491 2.97 -26.99 16.36
CA PRO A 491 3.23 -27.42 15.01
C PRO A 491 3.57 -28.92 14.93
N THR A 492 2.88 -29.64 14.06
CA THR A 492 3.11 -31.07 13.83
C THR A 492 3.32 -31.35 12.35
N PHE A 493 4.06 -32.43 12.05
CA PHE A 493 4.13 -32.93 10.70
C PHE A 493 2.79 -33.56 10.30
N MET A 494 2.40 -33.46 9.04
CA MET A 494 1.21 -34.13 8.52
C MET A 494 1.40 -35.66 8.60
N PRO A 495 0.64 -36.38 9.46
CA PRO A 495 0.88 -37.80 9.73
C PRO A 495 0.60 -38.71 8.53
N THR A 496 -0.20 -38.22 7.57
CA THR A 496 -0.59 -39.00 6.38
C THR A 496 0.08 -38.52 5.10
N ALA A 497 0.97 -37.51 5.18
CA ALA A 497 1.65 -37.03 4.00
C ALA A 497 2.62 -38.09 3.47
N LYS A 498 2.43 -38.53 2.24
CA LYS A 498 3.46 -39.29 1.56
C LYS A 498 4.70 -38.42 1.46
N VAL A 499 5.87 -38.99 1.83
CA VAL A 499 7.14 -38.32 1.60
C VAL A 499 7.25 -38.12 0.09
N THR A 500 7.13 -36.88 -0.35
CA THR A 500 7.41 -36.52 -1.73
C THR A 500 8.85 -36.07 -1.83
N LEU A 501 9.58 -36.61 -2.81
CA LEU A 501 10.88 -36.06 -3.14
C LEU A 501 10.68 -34.64 -3.63
N GLY A 502 10.99 -33.71 -2.77
CA GLY A 502 11.03 -32.28 -3.13
C GLY A 502 12.16 -32.02 -4.13
N GLY A 503 12.15 -30.86 -4.72
CA GLY A 503 13.23 -30.39 -5.58
C GLY A 503 12.73 -29.47 -6.69
N LEU A 504 13.68 -28.90 -7.41
CA LEU A 504 13.41 -28.03 -8.54
C LEU A 504 12.96 -28.86 -9.75
N ASN A 505 11.94 -28.39 -10.46
CA ASN A 505 11.58 -28.97 -11.76
C ASN A 505 12.64 -28.63 -12.82
N LEU A 506 12.51 -29.19 -14.03
CA LEU A 506 13.48 -29.00 -15.11
C LEU A 506 13.66 -27.51 -15.46
N LYS A 507 12.57 -26.75 -15.55
CA LYS A 507 12.61 -25.33 -15.84
C LYS A 507 13.42 -24.59 -14.78
N GLN A 508 13.09 -24.75 -13.50
CA GLN A 508 13.76 -24.10 -12.39
C GLN A 508 15.25 -24.49 -12.30
N LYS A 509 15.60 -25.76 -12.55
CA LYS A 509 17.00 -26.23 -12.62
C LYS A 509 17.75 -25.52 -13.73
N THR A 510 17.14 -25.36 -14.89
CA THR A 510 17.74 -24.74 -16.07
C THR A 510 17.95 -23.24 -15.85
N GLU A 511 16.94 -22.52 -15.35
CA GLU A 511 17.05 -21.12 -14.98
C GLU A 511 18.17 -20.88 -13.97
N LEU A 512 18.22 -21.70 -12.92
CA LEU A 512 19.26 -21.60 -11.90
C LEU A 512 20.65 -21.91 -12.48
N LYS A 513 20.76 -22.83 -13.43
CA LYS A 513 22.01 -23.17 -14.13
C LYS A 513 22.50 -21.98 -14.96
N ILE A 514 21.60 -21.33 -15.73
CA ILE A 514 21.91 -20.13 -16.49
C ILE A 514 22.38 -19.00 -15.55
N LYS A 515 21.59 -18.69 -14.52
CA LYS A 515 21.94 -17.64 -13.54
C LYS A 515 23.31 -17.86 -12.91
N ARG A 516 23.62 -19.09 -12.48
CA ARG A 516 24.92 -19.44 -11.89
C ARG A 516 26.06 -19.29 -12.89
N ALA A 517 25.84 -19.67 -14.15
CA ALA A 517 26.85 -19.54 -15.20
C ALA A 517 27.16 -18.04 -15.47
N LEU A 518 26.14 -17.21 -15.57
CA LEU A 518 26.31 -15.76 -15.76
C LEU A 518 26.97 -15.08 -14.56
N CYS A 519 26.61 -15.47 -13.34
CA CYS A 519 27.28 -14.99 -12.13
C CYS A 519 28.76 -15.42 -12.10
N ALA A 520 29.05 -16.65 -12.47
CA ALA A 520 30.43 -17.15 -12.56
C ALA A 520 31.25 -16.41 -13.64
N ALA A 521 30.61 -15.95 -14.72
CA ALA A 521 31.20 -15.09 -15.73
C ALA A 521 31.37 -13.62 -15.26
N GLY A 522 30.94 -13.29 -14.05
CA GLY A 522 31.11 -11.96 -13.43
C GLY A 522 29.97 -10.97 -13.65
N ALA A 523 28.76 -11.43 -14.00
CA ALA A 523 27.59 -10.57 -14.10
C ALA A 523 26.76 -10.57 -12.80
N TYR A 524 26.08 -9.47 -12.53
CA TYR A 524 25.13 -9.31 -11.43
C TYR A 524 23.69 -9.45 -11.93
N GLU A 525 22.85 -10.15 -11.18
CA GLU A 525 21.43 -10.23 -11.48
C GLU A 525 20.74 -8.92 -11.15
N GLY A 526 20.03 -8.35 -12.12
CA GLY A 526 19.18 -7.20 -11.99
C GLY A 526 17.72 -7.61 -12.05
N ILE A 527 16.85 -6.82 -11.41
CA ILE A 527 15.38 -6.98 -11.47
C ILE A 527 14.81 -5.60 -11.78
N HIS A 528 14.12 -5.50 -12.92
CA HIS A 528 13.46 -4.28 -13.35
C HIS A 528 11.93 -4.43 -13.28
N TYR A 529 11.20 -3.32 -13.33
CA TYR A 529 9.74 -3.35 -13.39
C TYR A 529 9.26 -4.05 -14.67
N SER A 530 8.11 -4.72 -14.57
CA SER A 530 7.43 -5.29 -15.75
C SER A 530 6.72 -4.24 -16.60
N PHE A 531 6.89 -2.97 -16.26
CA PHE A 531 6.30 -1.81 -16.93
C PHE A 531 7.37 -0.90 -17.50
N PHE A 532 7.07 -0.25 -18.61
CA PHE A 532 7.97 0.70 -19.25
C PHE A 532 7.19 1.88 -19.87
N SER A 533 7.91 2.87 -20.35
CA SER A 533 7.35 4.07 -20.94
C SER A 533 7.04 3.89 -22.42
N PRO A 534 6.02 4.55 -22.96
CA PRO A 534 5.92 4.74 -24.42
C PRO A 534 7.19 5.32 -25.06
N SER A 535 7.88 6.24 -24.38
CA SER A 535 9.14 6.83 -24.84
C SER A 535 10.31 5.83 -24.92
N ASP A 536 10.25 4.71 -24.18
CA ASP A 536 11.26 3.65 -24.27
C ASP A 536 11.26 2.95 -25.65
N LEU A 537 10.09 2.85 -26.26
CA LEU A 537 9.95 2.33 -27.62
C LEU A 537 10.49 3.32 -28.67
N ASP A 538 10.38 4.63 -28.40
CA ASP A 538 10.94 5.67 -29.24
C ASP A 538 12.46 5.74 -29.06
N LEU A 539 12.97 5.55 -27.84
CA LEU A 539 14.41 5.42 -27.57
C LEU A 539 15.04 4.30 -28.38
N LEU A 540 14.38 3.15 -28.50
CA LEU A 540 14.86 2.04 -29.35
C LEU A 540 14.70 2.30 -30.86
N ARG A 541 14.17 3.47 -31.25
CA ARG A 541 13.93 3.86 -32.65
C ARG A 541 13.18 2.80 -33.45
N LEU A 542 12.28 2.09 -32.78
CA LEU A 542 11.47 1.06 -33.43
C LEU A 542 10.51 1.69 -34.43
N PRO A 543 10.33 1.12 -35.63
CA PRO A 543 9.33 1.58 -36.59
C PRO A 543 7.91 1.50 -35.99
N GLU A 544 6.98 2.28 -36.53
CA GLU A 544 5.61 2.36 -36.00
C GLU A 544 4.88 1.01 -36.01
N ASP A 545 5.18 0.15 -36.97
CA ASP A 545 4.62 -1.18 -37.16
C ASP A 545 5.39 -2.31 -36.46
N ALA A 546 6.42 -1.96 -35.68
CA ALA A 546 7.17 -2.96 -34.93
C ALA A 546 6.27 -3.71 -33.93
N LYS A 547 6.43 -5.02 -33.87
CA LYS A 547 5.64 -5.87 -32.96
C LYS A 547 5.83 -5.47 -31.48
N GLU A 548 6.98 -4.97 -31.10
CA GLU A 548 7.29 -4.51 -29.75
C GLU A 548 6.47 -3.28 -29.37
N ARG A 549 5.99 -2.45 -30.33
CA ARG A 549 5.09 -1.33 -30.10
C ARG A 549 3.65 -1.76 -29.81
N HIS A 550 3.30 -3.00 -30.14
CA HIS A 550 2.00 -3.58 -29.82
C HIS A 550 1.98 -4.00 -28.35
N ALA A 551 1.97 -3.03 -27.43
CA ALA A 551 2.09 -3.23 -26.00
C ALA A 551 0.78 -3.00 -25.26
N ILE A 552 0.55 -3.76 -24.20
CA ILE A 552 -0.63 -3.65 -23.32
C ILE A 552 -0.52 -2.37 -22.48
N ARG A 553 -1.52 -1.49 -22.57
CA ARG A 553 -1.61 -0.29 -21.75
C ARG A 553 -2.35 -0.59 -20.44
N LEU A 554 -1.76 -0.16 -19.32
CA LEU A 554 -2.40 -0.24 -18.00
C LEU A 554 -3.56 0.77 -17.91
N ILE A 555 -4.65 0.37 -17.29
CA ILE A 555 -5.84 1.23 -17.08
C ILE A 555 -5.53 2.33 -16.06
N ASN A 556 -4.81 1.99 -14.99
CA ASN A 556 -4.46 2.88 -13.88
C ASN A 556 -2.96 2.78 -13.56
N PRO A 557 -2.07 3.28 -14.43
CA PRO A 557 -0.64 3.22 -14.19
C PRO A 557 -0.23 4.12 -13.01
N ILE A 558 0.90 3.80 -12.38
CA ILE A 558 1.49 4.64 -11.32
C ILE A 558 1.81 6.03 -11.87
N ASN A 559 2.38 6.08 -13.06
CA ASN A 559 2.65 7.29 -13.84
C ASN A 559 2.75 6.93 -15.33
N ILE A 560 2.95 7.93 -16.20
CA ILE A 560 3.04 7.73 -17.65
C ILE A 560 4.26 6.88 -18.04
N ASP A 561 5.38 6.99 -17.30
CA ASP A 561 6.62 6.29 -17.58
C ASP A 561 6.54 4.78 -17.24
N LEU A 562 5.49 4.36 -16.54
CA LEU A 562 5.20 2.98 -16.18
C LEU A 562 3.81 2.57 -16.67
N SER A 563 3.45 2.98 -17.89
CA SER A 563 2.08 2.82 -18.41
C SER A 563 1.87 1.65 -19.37
N LEU A 564 2.94 1.02 -19.84
CA LEU A 564 2.87 -0.13 -20.75
C LEU A 564 3.50 -1.36 -20.12
N MET A 565 2.93 -2.55 -20.38
CA MET A 565 3.60 -3.82 -20.09
C MET A 565 4.75 -4.01 -21.07
N ARG A 566 5.93 -4.39 -20.55
CA ARG A 566 7.14 -4.53 -21.38
C ARG A 566 7.04 -5.66 -22.39
N THR A 567 7.42 -5.39 -23.62
CA THR A 567 7.50 -6.33 -24.76
C THR A 567 8.94 -6.76 -25.06
N THR A 568 9.93 -6.11 -24.46
CA THR A 568 11.37 -6.37 -24.51
C THR A 568 12.01 -5.91 -23.21
N LEU A 569 13.14 -6.47 -22.81
CA LEU A 569 13.92 -6.07 -21.63
C LEU A 569 14.98 -5.02 -21.94
N ALA A 570 15.29 -4.80 -23.22
CA ALA A 570 16.41 -3.96 -23.67
C ALA A 570 16.36 -2.52 -23.16
N PRO A 571 15.23 -1.78 -23.21
CA PRO A 571 15.19 -0.39 -22.75
C PRO A 571 15.59 -0.24 -21.29
N GLN A 572 15.02 -1.10 -20.44
CA GLN A 572 15.26 -1.04 -18.99
C GLN A 572 16.72 -1.39 -18.65
N MET A 573 17.30 -2.34 -19.37
CA MET A 573 18.72 -2.69 -19.26
C MET A 573 19.62 -1.51 -19.69
N ILE A 574 19.30 -0.87 -20.82
CA ILE A 574 20.03 0.31 -21.29
C ILE A 574 19.92 1.46 -20.28
N HIS A 575 18.74 1.73 -19.78
CA HIS A 575 18.54 2.71 -18.71
C HIS A 575 19.30 2.37 -17.42
N ALA A 576 19.37 1.11 -17.05
CA ALA A 576 20.14 0.68 -15.88
C ALA A 576 21.63 0.96 -16.06
N MET A 577 22.18 0.65 -17.23
CA MET A 577 23.57 0.97 -17.58
C MET A 577 23.83 2.49 -17.56
N ALA A 578 22.95 3.28 -18.16
CA ALA A 578 23.04 4.72 -18.16
C ALA A 578 22.97 5.34 -16.75
N ARG A 579 22.04 4.86 -15.90
CA ARG A 579 21.94 5.31 -14.50
C ARG A 579 23.21 5.01 -13.69
N ASN A 580 23.83 3.87 -13.88
CA ASN A 580 25.11 3.55 -13.25
C ASN A 580 26.23 4.50 -13.69
N GLN A 581 26.33 4.76 -15.00
CA GLN A 581 27.33 5.68 -15.53
C GLN A 581 27.14 7.11 -15.02
N LYS A 582 25.90 7.59 -14.89
CA LYS A 582 25.57 8.90 -14.26
C LYS A 582 26.02 8.96 -12.79
N LYS A 583 26.06 7.82 -12.10
CA LYS A 583 26.61 7.70 -10.74
C LYS A 583 28.13 7.44 -10.70
N ALA A 584 28.81 7.65 -11.80
CA ALA A 584 30.25 7.44 -11.96
C ALA A 584 30.72 5.97 -11.79
N ILE A 585 29.82 5.00 -11.96
CA ILE A 585 30.17 3.59 -12.10
C ILE A 585 30.39 3.36 -13.59
N LEU A 586 31.65 3.24 -14.03
CA LEU A 586 32.04 3.21 -15.43
C LEU A 586 32.33 1.81 -16.00
N GLU A 587 32.12 0.76 -15.22
CA GLU A 587 32.21 -0.62 -15.67
C GLU A 587 31.16 -1.47 -14.95
N GLY A 588 30.57 -2.41 -15.64
CA GLY A 588 29.57 -3.30 -15.05
C GLY A 588 29.00 -4.31 -16.03
N ARG A 589 28.52 -5.38 -15.47
CA ARG A 589 27.89 -6.52 -16.18
C ARG A 589 26.63 -6.89 -15.42
N ILE A 590 25.48 -6.75 -16.08
CA ILE A 590 24.17 -6.97 -15.47
C ILE A 590 23.40 -7.95 -16.33
N PHE A 591 22.63 -8.83 -15.72
CA PHE A 591 21.68 -9.67 -16.45
C PHE A 591 20.33 -9.72 -15.74
N GLU A 592 19.28 -9.96 -16.49
CA GLU A 592 17.93 -10.21 -15.97
C GLU A 592 17.29 -11.40 -16.70
N LEU A 593 16.72 -12.32 -15.94
CA LEU A 593 15.74 -13.27 -16.42
C LEU A 593 14.37 -12.74 -16.05
N GLY A 594 13.57 -12.35 -17.04
CA GLY A 594 12.26 -11.75 -16.79
C GLY A 594 11.26 -12.08 -17.90
N ASN A 595 9.97 -11.93 -17.59
CA ASN A 595 8.95 -12.12 -18.61
C ASN A 595 8.73 -10.82 -19.40
N VAL A 596 8.49 -10.98 -20.70
CA VAL A 596 7.89 -9.97 -21.56
C VAL A 596 6.46 -10.39 -21.91
N PHE A 597 5.60 -9.44 -22.24
CA PHE A 597 4.15 -9.65 -22.36
C PHE A 597 3.70 -9.30 -23.78
N ILE A 598 3.48 -10.30 -24.58
CA ILE A 598 3.13 -10.13 -26.00
C ILE A 598 1.63 -10.34 -26.17
N PRO A 599 0.83 -9.30 -26.43
CA PRO A 599 -0.60 -9.46 -26.69
C PRO A 599 -0.82 -10.10 -28.03
N LYS A 600 -1.84 -10.94 -28.15
CA LYS A 600 -2.30 -11.43 -29.45
C LYS A 600 -3.16 -10.40 -30.15
N ASP A 601 -4.07 -9.77 -29.39
CA ASP A 601 -4.98 -8.73 -29.84
C ASP A 601 -5.03 -7.56 -28.85
N LEU A 602 -5.33 -6.36 -29.34
CA LEU A 602 -5.65 -5.20 -28.51
C LEU A 602 -6.99 -4.56 -28.99
N PRO A 603 -7.97 -4.32 -28.10
CA PRO A 603 -7.96 -4.64 -26.65
C PRO A 603 -7.88 -6.14 -26.40
N LEU A 604 -7.34 -6.54 -25.24
CA LEU A 604 -7.14 -7.94 -24.89
C LEU A 604 -8.45 -8.73 -24.90
N THR A 605 -8.47 -9.84 -25.63
CA THR A 605 -9.55 -10.84 -25.65
C THR A 605 -9.17 -12.11 -24.87
N GLU A 606 -7.87 -12.35 -24.71
CA GLU A 606 -7.30 -13.45 -23.94
C GLU A 606 -5.99 -13.01 -23.23
N TYR A 607 -5.43 -13.85 -22.38
CA TYR A 607 -4.16 -13.57 -21.73
C TYR A 607 -3.02 -13.42 -22.74
N PRO A 608 -2.08 -12.48 -22.52
CA PRO A 608 -0.91 -12.32 -23.37
C PRO A 608 0.00 -13.55 -23.32
N ASP A 609 0.84 -13.71 -24.35
CA ASP A 609 1.96 -14.65 -24.28
C ASP A 609 3.05 -14.07 -23.35
N GLU A 610 3.22 -14.71 -22.18
CA GLU A 610 4.23 -14.35 -21.20
C GLU A 610 5.51 -15.11 -21.51
N ARG A 611 6.43 -14.45 -22.23
CA ARG A 611 7.68 -15.05 -22.66
C ARG A 611 8.82 -14.77 -21.70
N GLU A 612 9.42 -15.84 -21.22
CA GLU A 612 10.64 -15.74 -20.43
C GLU A 612 11.82 -15.38 -21.33
N THR A 613 12.49 -14.31 -21.00
CA THR A 613 13.54 -13.68 -21.78
C THR A 613 14.75 -13.42 -20.91
N LEU A 614 15.95 -13.66 -21.41
CA LEU A 614 17.22 -13.27 -20.80
C LEU A 614 17.71 -12.01 -21.49
N CYS A 615 18.03 -10.99 -20.69
CA CYS A 615 18.76 -9.82 -21.16
C CYS A 615 20.09 -9.69 -20.42
N VAL A 616 21.18 -9.40 -21.15
CA VAL A 616 22.51 -9.10 -20.59
C VAL A 616 22.97 -7.75 -21.07
N GLY A 617 23.38 -6.89 -20.15
CA GLY A 617 23.96 -5.58 -20.41
C GLY A 617 25.39 -5.48 -19.89
N LEU A 618 26.32 -5.03 -20.73
CA LEU A 618 27.70 -4.78 -20.37
C LEU A 618 28.04 -3.32 -20.67
N PHE A 619 28.82 -2.68 -19.81
CA PHE A 619 29.33 -1.33 -20.08
C PHE A 619 30.73 -1.15 -19.49
N GLY A 620 31.59 -0.45 -20.23
CA GLY A 620 32.96 -0.17 -19.82
C GLY A 620 33.93 -0.14 -21.01
N GLU A 621 35.07 0.52 -20.83
CA GLU A 621 36.10 0.66 -21.87
C GLU A 621 36.76 -0.67 -22.28
N LYS A 622 36.74 -1.67 -21.39
CA LYS A 622 37.29 -3.00 -21.63
C LYS A 622 36.30 -3.98 -22.22
N GLU A 623 35.02 -3.63 -22.22
CA GLU A 623 33.98 -4.47 -22.77
C GLU A 623 33.93 -4.34 -24.31
N SER A 624 33.52 -5.41 -24.94
CA SER A 624 33.48 -5.49 -26.39
C SER A 624 32.30 -6.35 -26.87
N PHE A 625 32.03 -6.30 -28.16
CA PHE A 625 31.12 -7.22 -28.81
C PHE A 625 31.46 -8.71 -28.52
N TYR A 626 32.75 -9.02 -28.51
CA TYR A 626 33.20 -10.38 -28.23
C TYR A 626 33.05 -10.78 -26.75
N THR A 627 33.16 -9.83 -25.82
CA THR A 627 32.86 -10.09 -24.43
C THR A 627 31.38 -10.46 -24.28
N LEU A 628 30.48 -9.70 -24.92
CA LEU A 628 29.04 -10.00 -24.88
C LEU A 628 28.73 -11.34 -25.55
N LYS A 629 29.37 -11.63 -26.69
CA LYS A 629 29.28 -12.94 -27.38
C LYS A 629 29.71 -14.07 -26.44
N GLY A 630 30.77 -13.89 -25.66
CA GLY A 630 31.21 -14.85 -24.65
C GLY A 630 30.15 -15.15 -23.58
N PHE A 631 29.32 -14.19 -23.21
CA PHE A 631 28.16 -14.42 -22.32
C PHE A 631 27.10 -15.26 -23.02
N ALA A 632 26.84 -15.06 -24.31
CA ALA A 632 25.95 -15.93 -25.08
C ALA A 632 26.48 -17.38 -25.13
N GLU A 633 27.77 -17.55 -25.41
CA GLU A 633 28.42 -18.88 -25.38
C GLU A 633 28.33 -19.54 -24.00
N THR A 634 28.50 -18.76 -22.92
CA THR A 634 28.33 -19.25 -21.54
C THR A 634 26.92 -19.80 -21.29
N VAL A 635 25.88 -19.16 -21.85
CA VAL A 635 24.50 -19.67 -21.79
C VAL A 635 24.35 -20.95 -22.63
N ALA A 636 24.91 -20.99 -23.83
CA ALA A 636 24.89 -22.15 -24.71
C ALA A 636 25.55 -23.37 -24.05
N ASP A 637 26.74 -23.18 -23.47
CA ASP A 637 27.47 -24.23 -22.73
C ASP A 637 26.67 -24.73 -21.52
N ALA A 638 26.04 -23.82 -20.79
CA ALA A 638 25.18 -24.18 -19.67
C ALA A 638 23.99 -25.05 -20.10
N LEU A 639 23.54 -24.93 -21.33
CA LEU A 639 22.41 -25.71 -21.88
C LEU A 639 22.85 -26.93 -22.70
N ASN A 640 24.16 -27.13 -22.93
CA ASN A 640 24.73 -28.12 -23.87
C ASN A 640 24.21 -27.96 -25.29
N ILE A 641 24.11 -26.71 -25.76
CA ILE A 641 23.70 -26.35 -27.13
C ILE A 641 24.79 -25.47 -27.76
N THR A 642 24.67 -25.24 -29.05
CA THR A 642 25.58 -24.38 -29.80
C THR A 642 24.80 -23.27 -30.44
N PHE A 643 25.27 -22.02 -30.28
CA PHE A 643 24.76 -20.87 -31.01
C PHE A 643 25.55 -20.60 -32.27
N THR A 644 24.84 -20.15 -33.30
CA THR A 644 25.43 -19.57 -34.49
C THR A 644 25.01 -18.12 -34.62
N TYR A 645 25.82 -17.33 -35.30
CA TYR A 645 25.65 -15.87 -35.34
C TYR A 645 25.67 -15.39 -36.80
N GLU A 646 24.72 -14.50 -37.11
CA GLU A 646 24.66 -13.85 -38.43
C GLU A 646 24.67 -12.33 -38.22
N ALA A 647 25.45 -11.62 -39.06
CA ALA A 647 25.46 -10.17 -39.05
C ALA A 647 24.04 -9.64 -39.35
N ALA A 648 23.58 -8.66 -38.60
CA ALA A 648 22.22 -8.15 -38.71
C ALA A 648 22.16 -6.65 -38.49
N GLU A 649 21.09 -6.05 -38.97
CA GLU A 649 20.74 -4.65 -38.67
C GLU A 649 19.70 -4.61 -37.55
N ASN A 650 19.88 -3.67 -36.64
CA ASN A 650 18.94 -3.43 -35.54
C ASN A 650 18.87 -1.92 -35.29
N THR A 651 17.69 -1.40 -35.03
CA THR A 651 17.43 0.05 -34.97
C THR A 651 18.15 0.78 -33.85
N PHE A 652 18.46 0.09 -32.77
CA PHE A 652 19.09 0.68 -31.57
C PHE A 652 20.51 0.14 -31.29
N LEU A 653 21.01 -0.71 -32.16
CA LEU A 653 22.37 -1.24 -32.08
C LEU A 653 23.27 -0.69 -33.19
N HIS A 654 24.57 -0.76 -32.96
CA HIS A 654 25.57 -0.30 -33.88
C HIS A 654 25.61 -1.16 -35.17
N PRO A 655 25.53 -0.60 -36.36
CA PRO A 655 25.34 -1.33 -37.61
C PRO A 655 26.42 -2.36 -37.93
N TYR A 656 27.66 -2.16 -37.45
CA TYR A 656 28.78 -3.09 -37.69
C TYR A 656 29.17 -3.94 -36.49
N GLN A 657 28.43 -3.82 -35.34
CA GLN A 657 28.66 -4.60 -34.16
C GLN A 657 27.32 -5.16 -33.63
N THR A 658 26.59 -5.80 -34.54
CA THR A 658 25.28 -6.39 -34.26
C THR A 658 25.17 -7.74 -34.95
N ALA A 659 24.64 -8.74 -34.26
CA ALA A 659 24.35 -10.05 -34.80
C ALA A 659 23.03 -10.61 -34.26
N GLU A 660 22.39 -11.45 -35.05
CA GLU A 660 21.32 -12.35 -34.61
C GLU A 660 21.92 -13.64 -34.08
N ILE A 661 21.22 -14.24 -33.11
CA ILE A 661 21.62 -15.50 -32.46
C ILE A 661 20.66 -16.58 -32.93
N PHE A 662 21.21 -17.69 -33.38
CA PHE A 662 20.45 -18.87 -33.84
C PHE A 662 20.85 -20.10 -33.04
N CYS A 663 19.87 -20.98 -32.79
CA CYS A 663 20.07 -22.32 -32.26
C CYS A 663 19.44 -23.32 -33.20
N GLU A 664 20.26 -24.25 -33.74
CA GLU A 664 19.82 -25.25 -34.76
C GLU A 664 19.01 -24.60 -35.91
N GLY A 665 19.42 -23.42 -36.37
CA GLY A 665 18.81 -22.68 -37.47
C GLY A 665 17.56 -21.84 -37.09
N GLU A 666 17.11 -21.86 -35.84
CA GLU A 666 16.05 -21.00 -35.36
C GLU A 666 16.61 -19.74 -34.68
N LYS A 667 16.11 -18.58 -35.05
CA LYS A 667 16.46 -17.33 -34.40
C LYS A 667 15.93 -17.31 -32.96
N VAL A 668 16.83 -17.12 -32.00
CA VAL A 668 16.52 -17.12 -30.57
C VAL A 668 16.87 -15.79 -29.87
N GLY A 669 17.54 -14.87 -30.56
CA GLY A 669 17.88 -13.58 -29.93
C GLY A 669 18.74 -12.70 -30.81
N TYR A 670 19.29 -11.68 -30.20
CA TYR A 670 20.24 -10.73 -30.80
C TYR A 670 21.25 -10.25 -29.77
N LEU A 671 22.36 -9.72 -30.26
CA LEU A 671 23.37 -9.04 -29.43
C LEU A 671 24.06 -7.94 -30.23
N GLY A 672 24.52 -6.92 -29.51
CA GLY A 672 25.27 -5.85 -30.16
C GLY A 672 25.68 -4.71 -29.23
N LYS A 673 26.47 -3.80 -29.79
CA LYS A 673 26.79 -2.53 -29.15
C LYS A 673 25.59 -1.58 -29.24
N VAL A 674 25.25 -0.88 -28.19
CA VAL A 674 24.23 0.17 -28.21
C VAL A 674 24.70 1.27 -29.18
N SER A 675 23.80 1.81 -30.01
CA SER A 675 24.13 2.86 -30.97
C SER A 675 24.63 4.12 -30.28
N TYR A 676 25.49 4.88 -30.96
CA TYR A 676 26.02 6.12 -30.41
C TYR A 676 24.92 7.16 -30.15
N GLU A 677 23.91 7.20 -31.02
CA GLU A 677 22.78 8.12 -30.86
C GLU A 677 22.02 7.92 -29.55
N ILE A 678 21.81 6.67 -29.15
CA ILE A 678 21.16 6.34 -27.86
C ILE A 678 22.11 6.62 -26.69
N MET A 679 23.39 6.30 -26.87
CA MET A 679 24.39 6.60 -25.84
C MET A 679 24.48 8.10 -25.57
N ASP A 680 24.47 8.94 -26.62
CA ASP A 680 24.47 10.38 -26.49
C ASP A 680 23.18 10.92 -25.87
N GLU A 681 22.00 10.39 -26.25
CA GLU A 681 20.70 10.79 -25.69
C GLU A 681 20.60 10.49 -24.18
N LEU A 682 21.25 9.42 -23.74
CA LEU A 682 21.28 9.01 -22.34
C LEU A 682 22.51 9.52 -21.55
N ASP A 683 23.37 10.34 -22.14
CA ASP A 683 24.63 10.84 -21.56
C ASP A 683 25.57 9.71 -21.09
N MET A 684 25.66 8.63 -21.86
CA MET A 684 26.54 7.51 -21.54
C MET A 684 27.99 7.85 -21.90
N ARG A 685 28.91 7.57 -20.98
CA ARG A 685 30.32 7.97 -21.07
C ARG A 685 31.25 6.89 -21.60
N VAL A 686 30.85 5.62 -21.42
CA VAL A 686 31.62 4.45 -21.86
C VAL A 686 30.76 3.55 -22.74
N PRO A 687 31.37 2.75 -23.63
CA PRO A 687 30.64 1.83 -24.49
C PRO A 687 29.69 0.92 -23.71
N ALA A 688 28.51 0.67 -24.30
CA ALA A 688 27.50 -0.24 -23.75
C ALA A 688 27.10 -1.27 -24.80
N TYR A 689 26.81 -2.47 -24.33
CA TYR A 689 26.45 -3.62 -25.13
C TYR A 689 25.23 -4.31 -24.52
N VAL A 690 24.32 -4.79 -25.34
CA VAL A 690 23.11 -5.49 -24.88
C VAL A 690 22.83 -6.71 -25.72
N MET A 691 22.38 -7.76 -25.08
CA MET A 691 21.93 -9.03 -25.65
C MET A 691 20.57 -9.38 -25.09
N GLU A 692 19.70 -9.90 -25.92
CA GLU A 692 18.42 -10.46 -25.50
C GLU A 692 18.21 -11.83 -26.15
N ILE A 693 17.84 -12.84 -25.35
CA ILE A 693 17.61 -14.22 -25.78
C ILE A 693 16.22 -14.65 -25.29
N ASP A 694 15.40 -15.13 -26.20
CA ASP A 694 14.12 -15.77 -25.91
C ASP A 694 14.33 -17.17 -25.29
N LEU A 695 14.27 -17.25 -23.96
CA LEU A 695 14.41 -18.52 -23.26
C LEU A 695 13.22 -19.44 -23.49
N ALA A 696 12.05 -18.90 -23.80
CA ALA A 696 10.89 -19.71 -24.14
C ALA A 696 11.11 -20.50 -25.42
N ALA A 697 11.79 -19.93 -26.41
CA ALA A 697 12.20 -20.64 -27.62
C ALA A 697 13.22 -21.75 -27.33
N LEU A 698 14.06 -21.58 -26.30
CA LEU A 698 15.09 -22.57 -25.92
C LEU A 698 14.53 -23.74 -25.09
N LYS A 699 13.28 -23.69 -24.60
CA LYS A 699 12.71 -24.74 -23.73
C LYS A 699 12.82 -26.16 -24.31
N LYS A 700 12.72 -26.32 -25.64
CA LYS A 700 12.79 -27.61 -26.31
C LYS A 700 14.16 -28.29 -26.19
N TRP A 701 15.22 -27.54 -25.86
CA TRP A 701 16.56 -28.05 -25.64
C TRP A 701 16.91 -28.18 -24.15
N TYR A 702 15.98 -27.86 -23.22
CA TYR A 702 16.21 -28.00 -21.81
C TYR A 702 16.42 -29.47 -21.42
N GLY A 703 17.42 -29.73 -20.59
CA GLY A 703 17.75 -31.09 -20.13
C GLY A 703 18.56 -31.90 -21.12
N LYS A 704 19.10 -31.28 -22.19
CA LYS A 704 20.05 -31.93 -23.07
C LYS A 704 21.25 -32.43 -22.26
N GLU A 705 21.48 -33.74 -22.28
CA GLU A 705 22.55 -34.38 -21.51
C GLU A 705 23.90 -34.12 -22.16
N GLN A 706 24.90 -33.98 -21.37
CA GLN A 706 26.27 -33.93 -21.84
C GLN A 706 26.75 -35.37 -22.08
N ILE A 707 27.14 -35.66 -23.34
CA ILE A 707 27.62 -36.97 -23.75
C ILE A 707 29.13 -37.01 -23.55
N PHE A 708 29.59 -38.02 -22.85
CA PHE A 708 31.02 -38.22 -22.67
C PHE A 708 31.67 -38.67 -24.01
N THR A 709 32.67 -37.93 -24.45
CA THR A 709 33.50 -38.31 -25.60
C THR A 709 34.84 -38.85 -25.07
N PRO A 710 35.21 -40.09 -25.35
CA PRO A 710 36.49 -40.65 -24.95
C PRO A 710 37.66 -39.84 -25.49
N LEU A 711 38.74 -39.76 -24.70
CA LEU A 711 39.96 -39.16 -25.20
C LEU A 711 40.50 -39.94 -26.38
N PRO A 712 41.09 -39.30 -27.41
CA PRO A 712 41.68 -39.96 -28.55
C PRO A 712 42.82 -40.86 -28.10
N LYS A 713 42.94 -42.04 -28.71
CA LYS A 713 44.03 -43.01 -28.39
C LYS A 713 45.37 -42.61 -29.00
N TYR A 714 45.35 -41.85 -30.05
CA TYR A 714 46.53 -41.42 -30.79
C TYR A 714 46.73 -39.93 -30.73
N ALA A 715 47.93 -39.46 -31.01
CA ALA A 715 48.25 -38.04 -30.96
C ALA A 715 47.50 -37.23 -32.04
N GLU A 716 47.01 -36.08 -31.62
CA GLU A 716 46.39 -35.12 -32.53
C GLU A 716 47.46 -34.42 -33.38
N GLU A 717 47.10 -34.08 -34.60
CA GLU A 717 47.94 -33.31 -35.50
C GLU A 717 47.39 -31.92 -35.68
N LYS A 718 48.27 -30.92 -35.59
CA LYS A 718 47.93 -29.50 -35.78
C LYS A 718 48.52 -28.93 -37.07
N ARG A 719 47.75 -28.13 -37.76
CA ARG A 719 48.22 -27.38 -38.94
C ARG A 719 47.64 -25.98 -38.92
N ASP A 720 48.53 -25.01 -39.16
CA ASP A 720 48.17 -23.59 -39.23
C ASP A 720 48.04 -23.17 -40.66
N PHE A 721 46.96 -22.45 -40.95
CA PHE A 721 46.62 -21.95 -42.28
C PHE A 721 46.42 -20.43 -42.20
N ALA A 722 47.03 -19.66 -43.09
CA ALA A 722 46.73 -18.30 -43.26
C ALA A 722 46.11 -18.06 -44.66
N PHE A 723 44.90 -17.53 -44.66
CA PHE A 723 44.12 -17.26 -45.88
C PHE A 723 44.00 -15.77 -46.15
N VAL A 724 44.17 -15.37 -47.40
CA VAL A 724 43.85 -14.04 -47.85
C VAL A 724 42.46 -14.08 -48.49
N VAL A 725 41.52 -13.36 -47.85
CA VAL A 725 40.11 -13.44 -48.21
C VAL A 725 39.52 -12.04 -48.40
N ASP A 726 38.41 -11.93 -49.13
CA ASP A 726 37.63 -10.70 -49.17
C ASP A 726 37.06 -10.37 -47.81
N LYS A 727 36.94 -9.09 -47.48
CA LYS A 727 36.47 -8.62 -46.15
C LYS A 727 35.06 -9.13 -45.81
N ASN A 728 34.22 -9.38 -46.79
CA ASN A 728 32.85 -9.90 -46.59
C ASN A 728 32.81 -11.41 -46.21
N ILE A 729 33.91 -12.15 -46.42
CA ILE A 729 33.95 -13.56 -46.01
C ILE A 729 34.11 -13.65 -44.52
N THR A 730 33.17 -14.34 -43.85
CA THR A 730 33.15 -14.48 -42.39
C THR A 730 34.07 -15.65 -41.93
N CYS A 731 34.46 -15.58 -40.64
CA CYS A 731 35.18 -16.66 -39.98
C CYS A 731 34.40 -17.98 -40.06
N ALA A 732 33.09 -17.94 -39.75
CA ALA A 732 32.23 -19.11 -39.77
C ALA A 732 32.14 -19.77 -41.15
N GLN A 733 32.17 -19.03 -42.27
CA GLN A 733 32.19 -19.59 -43.59
C GLN A 733 33.48 -20.43 -43.85
N ILE A 734 34.61 -19.91 -43.37
CA ILE A 734 35.89 -20.63 -43.52
C ILE A 734 35.92 -21.85 -42.58
N GLU A 735 35.55 -21.72 -41.33
CA GLU A 735 35.46 -22.82 -40.37
C GLU A 735 34.57 -23.96 -40.87
N ASN A 736 33.36 -23.61 -41.33
CA ASN A 736 32.45 -24.61 -41.94
C ASN A 736 33.06 -25.27 -43.15
N GLY A 737 33.66 -24.50 -44.04
CA GLY A 737 34.32 -25.06 -45.22
C GLY A 737 35.50 -25.98 -44.88
N ILE A 738 36.22 -25.75 -43.79
CA ILE A 738 37.28 -26.62 -43.27
C ILE A 738 36.66 -27.93 -42.71
N LYS A 739 35.66 -27.82 -41.84
CA LYS A 739 34.97 -28.96 -41.20
C LYS A 739 34.26 -29.87 -42.20
N GLU A 740 33.56 -29.27 -43.18
CA GLU A 740 32.86 -30.00 -44.23
C GLU A 740 33.80 -30.80 -45.17
N ALA A 741 35.06 -30.33 -45.30
CA ALA A 741 36.03 -30.96 -46.14
C ALA A 741 36.69 -32.23 -45.55
N CYS A 742 36.68 -32.40 -44.24
CA CYS A 742 37.37 -33.45 -43.55
C CYS A 742 36.76 -33.81 -42.21
N ASP A 743 36.22 -35.02 -42.05
CA ASP A 743 35.54 -35.53 -40.86
C ASP A 743 36.50 -35.68 -39.64
N TYR A 744 37.81 -35.69 -39.86
CA TYR A 744 38.81 -35.77 -38.82
C TYR A 744 39.16 -34.41 -38.17
N VAL A 745 38.56 -33.32 -38.66
CA VAL A 745 38.71 -32.00 -38.06
C VAL A 745 37.85 -31.89 -36.82
N THR A 746 38.47 -31.81 -35.66
CA THR A 746 37.78 -31.67 -34.36
C THR A 746 37.75 -30.26 -33.83
N ASP A 747 38.76 -29.44 -34.14
CA ASP A 747 38.82 -28.06 -33.76
C ASP A 747 39.37 -27.15 -34.87
N VAL A 748 38.81 -25.96 -34.98
CA VAL A 748 39.26 -24.88 -35.88
C VAL A 748 39.24 -23.58 -35.10
N THR A 749 40.40 -23.07 -34.76
CA THR A 749 40.55 -21.86 -33.98
C THR A 749 41.16 -20.77 -34.83
N LEU A 750 40.46 -19.62 -34.97
CA LEU A 750 41.00 -18.38 -35.50
C LEU A 750 41.93 -17.75 -34.45
N PHE A 751 43.19 -17.54 -34.82
CA PHE A 751 44.17 -16.95 -33.87
C PHE A 751 44.77 -15.61 -34.30
N ASP A 752 44.61 -15.22 -35.59
CA ASP A 752 45.06 -13.92 -36.08
C ASP A 752 44.19 -13.41 -37.21
N VAL A 753 43.93 -12.10 -37.22
CA VAL A 753 43.31 -11.35 -38.30
C VAL A 753 44.17 -10.14 -38.60
N TYR A 754 44.70 -10.07 -39.82
CA TYR A 754 45.53 -8.98 -40.27
C TYR A 754 44.89 -8.24 -41.44
N GLU A 755 44.79 -6.92 -41.34
CA GLU A 755 44.42 -5.99 -42.39
C GLU A 755 45.53 -5.01 -42.64
N GLY A 756 45.98 -4.88 -43.88
CA GLY A 756 47.06 -3.97 -44.18
C GLY A 756 47.12 -3.62 -45.66
N ILE A 757 47.77 -2.50 -45.96
CA ILE A 757 47.90 -1.94 -47.32
C ILE A 757 48.48 -2.95 -48.29
N GLN A 758 49.30 -3.87 -47.81
CA GLN A 758 49.94 -4.94 -48.62
C GLN A 758 48.96 -5.99 -49.14
N LEU A 759 47.78 -6.14 -48.51
CA LEU A 759 46.75 -7.10 -48.92
C LEU A 759 45.74 -6.53 -49.90
N GLY A 760 45.69 -5.20 -50.02
CA GLY A 760 44.65 -4.48 -50.74
C GLY A 760 43.52 -3.99 -49.82
N ALA A 761 42.76 -2.96 -50.24
CA ALA A 761 41.74 -2.31 -49.42
C ALA A 761 40.58 -3.24 -49.03
N ASP A 762 40.25 -4.21 -49.91
CA ASP A 762 39.08 -5.03 -49.80
C ASP A 762 39.40 -6.43 -49.25
N LYS A 763 40.63 -6.68 -48.80
CA LYS A 763 41.08 -8.00 -48.33
C LYS A 763 41.58 -7.97 -46.92
N LYS A 764 41.43 -9.13 -46.21
CA LYS A 764 41.98 -9.41 -44.89
C LYS A 764 42.71 -10.77 -44.97
N SER A 765 43.69 -10.95 -44.08
CA SER A 765 44.30 -12.26 -43.82
C SER A 765 43.72 -12.83 -42.53
N MET A 766 43.29 -14.06 -42.58
CA MET A 766 42.77 -14.78 -41.41
C MET A 766 43.59 -16.06 -41.21
N ALA A 767 44.14 -16.25 -40.00
CA ALA A 767 44.98 -17.41 -39.65
C ALA A 767 44.26 -18.33 -38.70
N PHE A 768 44.16 -19.59 -39.08
CA PHE A 768 43.44 -20.63 -38.36
C PHE A 768 44.42 -21.76 -37.95
N SER A 769 44.27 -22.24 -36.72
CA SER A 769 44.83 -23.49 -36.26
C SER A 769 43.77 -24.58 -36.38
N VAL A 770 44.06 -25.62 -37.11
CA VAL A 770 43.17 -26.77 -37.34
C VAL A 770 43.73 -28.00 -36.69
N VAL A 771 42.91 -28.66 -35.87
CA VAL A 771 43.24 -29.88 -35.18
C VAL A 771 42.61 -31.05 -35.87
N PHE A 772 43.40 -32.04 -36.20
CA PHE A 772 42.98 -33.35 -36.76
C PHE A 772 43.13 -34.41 -35.68
N THR A 773 42.04 -35.10 -35.35
CA THR A 773 42.04 -36.12 -34.30
C THR A 773 41.82 -37.48 -34.94
N PRO A 774 42.76 -38.43 -34.73
CA PRO A 774 42.64 -39.78 -35.24
C PRO A 774 41.57 -40.59 -34.49
N ASP A 775 40.84 -41.44 -35.21
CA ASP A 775 39.80 -42.31 -34.63
C ASP A 775 40.34 -43.75 -34.41
N GLU A 776 40.67 -44.45 -35.49
CA GLU A 776 41.03 -45.89 -35.44
C GLU A 776 42.53 -46.13 -35.49
N GLU A 777 43.31 -45.30 -36.19
CA GLU A 777 44.75 -45.46 -36.40
C GLU A 777 45.52 -44.15 -36.34
N GLU A 778 46.81 -44.17 -36.07
CA GLU A 778 47.69 -43.02 -36.09
C GLU A 778 47.82 -42.44 -37.50
N PHE A 779 47.82 -41.11 -37.61
CA PHE A 779 47.93 -40.45 -38.90
C PHE A 779 49.36 -40.51 -39.41
N THR A 780 49.51 -40.91 -40.68
CA THR A 780 50.76 -40.71 -41.36
C THR A 780 50.88 -39.33 -41.95
N THR A 781 52.07 -38.89 -42.28
CA THR A 781 52.32 -37.58 -42.88
C THR A 781 51.58 -37.45 -44.21
N GLU A 782 51.48 -38.50 -45.02
CA GLU A 782 50.75 -38.50 -46.26
C GLU A 782 49.23 -38.35 -46.07
N MET A 783 48.68 -38.97 -45.02
CA MET A 783 47.24 -38.81 -44.69
C MET A 783 46.95 -37.33 -44.35
N VAL A 784 47.72 -36.69 -43.48
CA VAL A 784 47.56 -35.30 -43.07
C VAL A 784 47.72 -34.36 -44.29
N GLU A 785 48.72 -34.58 -45.14
CA GLU A 785 48.82 -33.80 -46.39
C GLU A 785 47.60 -33.98 -47.31
N GLY A 786 47.03 -35.19 -47.32
CA GLY A 786 45.78 -35.47 -48.04
C GLY A 786 44.63 -34.68 -47.48
N PHE A 787 44.48 -34.58 -46.19
CA PHE A 787 43.46 -33.77 -45.53
C PHE A 787 43.64 -32.29 -45.84
N VAL A 788 44.85 -31.78 -45.76
CA VAL A 788 45.18 -30.39 -46.12
C VAL A 788 44.78 -30.08 -47.54
N LYS A 789 45.12 -30.95 -48.48
CA LYS A 789 44.74 -30.80 -49.91
C LYS A 789 43.24 -30.79 -50.12
N LYS A 790 42.49 -31.64 -49.42
CA LYS A 790 41.00 -31.60 -49.47
C LYS A 790 40.43 -30.28 -48.95
N ILE A 791 40.88 -29.81 -47.81
CA ILE A 791 40.46 -28.51 -47.20
C ILE A 791 40.75 -27.37 -48.19
N LEU A 792 41.97 -27.27 -48.67
CA LEU A 792 42.33 -26.15 -49.58
C LEU A 792 41.51 -26.19 -50.89
N LYS A 793 41.29 -27.38 -51.46
CA LYS A 793 40.48 -27.53 -52.64
C LYS A 793 38.99 -27.19 -52.40
N ASN A 794 38.46 -27.52 -51.22
CA ASN A 794 37.07 -27.17 -50.88
C ASN A 794 36.92 -25.65 -50.69
N LEU A 795 37.79 -25.01 -49.96
CA LEU A 795 37.79 -23.57 -49.73
C LEU A 795 38.00 -22.75 -51.03
N GLU A 796 38.89 -23.23 -51.91
CA GLU A 796 39.06 -22.61 -53.24
C GLU A 796 37.80 -22.71 -54.09
N LYS A 797 37.13 -23.86 -54.05
CA LYS A 797 35.92 -24.15 -54.85
C LYS A 797 34.71 -23.39 -54.35
N THR A 798 34.53 -23.31 -53.02
CA THR A 798 33.30 -22.77 -52.39
C THR A 798 33.41 -21.26 -52.11
N LEU A 799 34.58 -20.77 -51.77
CA LEU A 799 34.77 -19.40 -51.29
C LEU A 799 35.85 -18.61 -52.10
N ASP A 800 36.46 -19.22 -53.16
CA ASP A 800 37.54 -18.64 -53.93
C ASP A 800 38.75 -18.18 -53.10
N ILE A 801 39.04 -18.95 -52.06
CA ILE A 801 40.07 -18.64 -51.08
C ILE A 801 41.40 -19.33 -51.46
N LYS A 802 42.51 -18.58 -51.30
CA LYS A 802 43.87 -19.12 -51.49
C LYS A 802 44.70 -18.97 -50.26
N LEU A 803 45.59 -19.94 -50.03
CA LEU A 803 46.59 -19.88 -48.97
C LEU A 803 47.50 -18.64 -49.18
N ARG A 804 47.79 -17.94 -48.10
CA ARG A 804 48.76 -16.87 -48.11
C ARG A 804 50.14 -17.48 -48.36
N ALA A 805 50.88 -16.97 -49.36
CA ALA A 805 52.16 -17.46 -49.73
C ALA A 805 53.23 -17.04 -48.68
#